data_40206e80624ac915fae622be4bd6b8b2
#
_entry.id   40206e80624ac915fae622be4bd6b8b2
#
_cell.length_a   1.000
_cell.length_b   1.000
_cell.length_c   1.000
_cell.angle_alpha   90.00
_cell.angle_beta   90.00
_cell.angle_gamma   90.00
#
_symmetry.space_group_name_H-M   'P 1'
#
loop_
_entity.id
_entity.type
_entity.pdbx_description
1 polymer ?
#
loop_
_entity_poly.entity_id
_entity_poly.type
_entity_poly.pdbx_seq_one_letter_code
_entity_poly.pdbx_strand_id
1 'polypeptide(L)'
;MRTSFLIMLLFGSILSRVVHAQSTEDFRPRYHFTPDINWINDPCGMVFLNGEYHLMYQYNPYGTQWGNMSWGHAVSEDMVHWEELPVALTPDNLGDIFSGGAVVDKNNTAGFGENAMIAVYTSAGNQQQQSIAYSLDQGRSWTKYADNPVLPNQGTPDFRDPMVFWHEQTSRWIMALAASNRIEFYGSPDLKEWTYLSSFGQNIGAHGGVWECPDMFARKDQFGNEYWVLLVSINPGGPQGGSATQYFVGDFDGEFFSLHSSIQELLTKNVELPVGVVFEDFESGDYDGWTISGDAFGQSPASGTLEGQQEVTGFLGNGLVNSFLNGDVTTGSLTSSVFTIENNYISFLIGGGNHPDKTGISLIVDGESVLFATGKNAEVLTWNSWNVEQWKDKQATLEIIDMHSDGWGHINIDHIYFSDAPVVDDRIEGLWADMGTDNYAGRSFENMPENDNRRIWMGWMNNWSYAGDIPTSSWRGAMTIPRTLEVYTRDGIPRLKQQPIEELKSLRGEENMNLSVASFIDFENGLNNLVLPNQSYEMELEIAVSSSDEFELNLLKRLSLSSIIRYNSEKEILTIDRRNSGFTDFNQSFPGVYELSVSPVDGVLKLHLFVDRSSIEVFVNDGVETITFRVFPVDQTDLISAKVTNGDPKIVQASIWELQGISNLILNTPEAETMSMRISPNPVSPGEQFKLLGVRGNIDSIQLFDMGGRQMSSAKMSLENDSIAIRGIESGLYLLMVSTLNDHYKSKILIK
;
A
#
# COMPACT_ATOMS: atom_id res chain seq x y z
N MET A 1 -86.53 5.55 10.80
CA MET A 1 -85.57 4.83 11.66
C MET A 1 -84.89 3.75 10.83
N ARG A 2 -83.75 4.01 10.32
CA ARG A 2 -82.73 3.06 9.85
C ARG A 2 -81.38 3.82 9.73
N THR A 3 -80.52 3.58 10.68
CA THR A 3 -79.21 4.14 10.81
C THR A 3 -78.26 3.36 9.90
N SER A 4 -77.65 4.02 8.92
CA SER A 4 -76.60 3.42 8.10
C SER A 4 -75.24 3.80 8.68
N PHE A 5 -74.45 2.82 9.09
CA PHE A 5 -73.06 2.95 9.48
C PHE A 5 -72.17 2.96 8.24
N LEU A 6 -71.43 4.03 8.04
CA LEU A 6 -70.41 4.18 6.98
C LEU A 6 -69.06 3.73 7.56
N ILE A 7 -68.55 2.60 7.14
CA ILE A 7 -67.20 2.14 7.48
C ILE A 7 -66.23 2.76 6.51
N MET A 8 -65.38 3.67 7.01
CA MET A 8 -64.29 4.28 6.29
C MET A 8 -63.05 3.37 6.41
N LEU A 9 -62.69 2.66 5.34
CA LEU A 9 -61.45 1.88 5.24
C LEU A 9 -60.30 2.85 5.00
N LEU A 10 -59.45 3.06 6.01
CA LEU A 10 -58.13 3.68 5.88
C LEU A 10 -57.15 2.63 5.27
N PHE A 11 -56.78 2.82 4.02
CA PHE A 11 -55.59 2.18 3.46
C PHE A 11 -54.37 2.91 4.00
N GLY A 12 -53.76 2.37 4.99
CA GLY A 12 -52.40 2.76 5.43
C GLY A 12 -51.37 2.12 4.49
N SER A 13 -50.79 2.90 3.59
CA SER A 13 -49.62 2.48 2.84
C SER A 13 -48.44 2.34 3.81
N ILE A 14 -48.12 1.11 4.20
CA ILE A 14 -46.86 0.78 4.84
C ILE A 14 -45.79 0.89 3.79
N LEU A 15 -45.07 2.01 3.72
CA LEU A 15 -43.78 2.08 3.06
C LEU A 15 -42.81 1.23 3.90
N SER A 16 -42.58 -0.01 3.49
CA SER A 16 -41.46 -0.79 3.95
C SER A 16 -40.20 -0.10 3.46
N ARG A 17 -39.51 0.63 4.35
CA ARG A 17 -38.13 1.00 4.13
C ARG A 17 -37.35 -0.31 4.06
N VAL A 18 -36.87 -0.65 2.89
CA VAL A 18 -35.83 -1.67 2.73
C VAL A 18 -34.59 -1.10 3.44
N VAL A 19 -34.36 -1.55 4.65
CA VAL A 19 -33.08 -1.32 5.34
C VAL A 19 -32.09 -2.24 4.65
N HIS A 20 -31.27 -1.70 3.77
CA HIS A 20 -30.11 -2.41 3.27
C HIS A 20 -29.25 -2.74 4.49
N ALA A 21 -28.97 -4.01 4.70
CA ALA A 21 -28.01 -4.45 5.71
C ALA A 21 -26.62 -3.98 5.24
N GLN A 22 -26.21 -2.81 5.72
CA GLN A 22 -24.84 -2.33 5.59
C GLN A 22 -23.92 -3.33 6.30
N SER A 23 -22.79 -3.68 5.70
CA SER A 23 -21.75 -4.44 6.38
C SER A 23 -21.47 -3.77 7.73
N THR A 24 -21.68 -4.51 8.82
CA THR A 24 -21.46 -4.03 10.19
C THR A 24 -20.04 -4.27 10.65
N GLU A 25 -19.14 -4.67 9.72
CA GLU A 25 -17.72 -4.87 10.03
C GLU A 25 -17.03 -3.53 10.23
N ASP A 26 -16.32 -3.44 11.35
CA ASP A 26 -15.54 -2.27 11.68
C ASP A 26 -14.46 -2.03 10.62
N PHE A 27 -14.24 -0.76 10.26
CA PHE A 27 -13.21 -0.28 9.34
C PHE A 27 -13.34 -0.71 7.87
N ARG A 28 -14.34 -1.51 7.48
CA ARG A 28 -14.48 -1.88 6.07
C ARG A 28 -14.75 -0.62 5.24
N PRO A 29 -13.90 -0.32 4.24
CA PRO A 29 -14.11 0.78 3.31
C PRO A 29 -15.47 0.69 2.62
N ARG A 30 -16.04 1.83 2.26
CA ARG A 30 -17.33 1.89 1.58
C ARG A 30 -17.21 1.85 0.06
N TYR A 31 -16.10 2.34 -0.47
CA TYR A 31 -15.90 2.43 -1.92
C TYR A 31 -14.51 1.99 -2.41
N HIS A 32 -13.60 1.65 -1.52
CA HIS A 32 -12.35 1.00 -1.90
C HIS A 32 -12.55 -0.49 -2.04
N PHE A 33 -11.85 -1.09 -3.00
CA PHE A 33 -11.85 -2.55 -3.13
C PHE A 33 -11.19 -3.20 -1.92
N THR A 34 -11.91 -4.16 -1.32
CA THR A 34 -11.42 -5.05 -0.26
C THR A 34 -11.92 -6.46 -0.55
N PRO A 35 -11.23 -7.52 -0.15
CA PRO A 35 -11.76 -8.87 -0.30
C PRO A 35 -12.96 -9.07 0.62
N ASP A 36 -13.88 -9.94 0.26
CA ASP A 36 -14.96 -10.33 1.16
C ASP A 36 -14.42 -10.86 2.50
N ILE A 37 -13.39 -11.68 2.43
CA ILE A 37 -12.70 -12.27 3.59
C ILE A 37 -11.19 -12.41 3.31
N ASN A 38 -10.40 -12.59 4.36
CA ASN A 38 -9.01 -12.97 4.33
C ASN A 38 -8.04 -11.84 3.90
N TRP A 39 -6.81 -12.21 3.61
CA TRP A 39 -5.70 -11.30 3.29
C TRP A 39 -5.61 -10.99 1.81
N ILE A 40 -5.40 -9.72 1.48
CA ILE A 40 -4.87 -9.29 0.18
C ILE A 40 -3.66 -8.37 0.34
N ASN A 41 -2.78 -8.40 -0.65
CA ASN A 41 -1.76 -7.38 -0.87
C ASN A 41 -1.73 -6.97 -2.36
N ASP A 42 -0.64 -6.99 -3.06
CA ASP A 42 -0.37 -6.39 -4.36
C ASP A 42 -1.49 -6.59 -5.40
N PRO A 43 -1.92 -5.54 -6.10
CA PRO A 43 -2.68 -5.70 -7.33
C PRO A 43 -1.83 -6.43 -8.38
N CYS A 44 -2.44 -7.35 -9.09
CA CYS A 44 -1.81 -8.22 -10.08
C CYS A 44 -2.66 -8.28 -11.34
N GLY A 45 -2.04 -8.68 -12.45
CA GLY A 45 -2.75 -9.08 -13.66
C GLY A 45 -3.81 -8.09 -14.16
N MET A 46 -3.61 -6.80 -13.94
CA MET A 46 -4.57 -5.76 -14.29
C MET A 46 -4.66 -5.60 -15.81
N VAL A 47 -5.82 -5.92 -16.39
CA VAL A 47 -6.00 -5.93 -17.82
C VAL A 47 -7.47 -5.66 -18.20
N PHE A 48 -7.70 -4.94 -19.28
CA PHE A 48 -9.04 -4.75 -19.86
C PHE A 48 -9.30 -5.73 -21.00
N LEU A 49 -10.47 -6.35 -21.01
CA LEU A 49 -10.93 -7.18 -22.13
C LEU A 49 -12.45 -7.15 -22.28
N ASN A 50 -12.94 -6.86 -23.51
CA ASN A 50 -14.34 -6.96 -23.89
C ASN A 50 -15.34 -6.22 -22.99
N GLY A 51 -14.98 -5.06 -22.43
CA GLY A 51 -15.84 -4.24 -21.59
C GLY A 51 -15.64 -4.45 -20.10
N GLU A 52 -14.76 -5.36 -19.69
CA GLU A 52 -14.46 -5.64 -18.29
C GLU A 52 -13.01 -5.28 -17.95
N TYR A 53 -12.82 -4.59 -16.83
CA TYR A 53 -11.55 -4.40 -16.17
C TYR A 53 -11.34 -5.55 -15.19
N HIS A 54 -10.25 -6.28 -15.34
CA HIS A 54 -9.87 -7.37 -14.48
C HIS A 54 -8.83 -6.90 -13.47
N LEU A 55 -9.08 -7.09 -12.19
CA LEU A 55 -8.17 -6.89 -11.08
C LEU A 55 -7.91 -8.26 -10.45
N MET A 56 -6.72 -8.78 -10.65
CA MET A 56 -6.24 -9.89 -9.82
C MET A 56 -5.43 -9.30 -8.67
N TYR A 57 -5.22 -10.09 -7.64
CA TYR A 57 -4.51 -9.61 -6.45
C TYR A 57 -3.90 -10.77 -5.67
N GLN A 58 -2.81 -10.49 -4.97
CA GLN A 58 -2.23 -11.43 -4.02
C GLN A 58 -3.26 -11.75 -2.94
N TYR A 59 -3.55 -13.03 -2.73
CA TYR A 59 -4.62 -13.49 -1.87
C TYR A 59 -4.22 -14.71 -1.06
N ASN A 60 -4.45 -14.68 0.27
CA ASN A 60 -4.40 -15.88 1.09
C ASN A 60 -5.82 -16.42 1.29
N PRO A 61 -6.24 -17.51 0.61
CA PRO A 61 -7.60 -18.02 0.72
C PRO A 61 -7.93 -18.65 2.08
N TYR A 62 -6.97 -18.79 2.99
CA TYR A 62 -7.11 -19.54 4.24
C TYR A 62 -7.03 -18.68 5.51
N GLY A 63 -6.73 -17.41 5.41
CA GLY A 63 -6.62 -16.55 6.59
C GLY A 63 -6.25 -15.11 6.31
N THR A 64 -6.22 -14.31 7.38
CA THR A 64 -5.97 -12.86 7.36
C THR A 64 -4.50 -12.50 7.58
N GLN A 65 -3.59 -13.43 7.44
CA GLN A 65 -2.15 -13.20 7.46
C GLN A 65 -1.55 -13.54 6.10
N TRP A 66 -0.42 -12.91 5.78
CA TRP A 66 0.32 -13.24 4.57
C TRP A 66 0.78 -14.70 4.58
N GLY A 67 0.66 -15.39 3.46
CA GLY A 67 1.04 -16.80 3.26
C GLY A 67 0.08 -17.51 2.31
N ASN A 68 0.44 -18.70 1.83
CA ASN A 68 -0.35 -19.50 0.89
C ASN A 68 -0.81 -18.69 -0.34
N MET A 69 0.10 -17.90 -0.90
CA MET A 69 -0.23 -16.90 -1.91
C MET A 69 -0.83 -17.52 -3.17
N SER A 70 -2.00 -17.03 -3.49
CA SER A 70 -2.79 -17.33 -4.68
C SER A 70 -3.15 -15.99 -5.36
N TRP A 71 -3.69 -16.02 -6.59
CA TRP A 71 -4.31 -14.84 -7.16
C TRP A 71 -5.82 -14.88 -6.95
N GLY A 72 -6.36 -13.98 -6.13
CA GLY A 72 -7.77 -13.61 -6.14
C GLY A 72 -8.09 -12.89 -7.44
N HIS A 73 -9.38 -12.71 -7.76
CA HIS A 73 -9.81 -12.09 -8.99
C HIS A 73 -11.11 -11.32 -8.80
N ALA A 74 -11.18 -10.12 -9.33
CA ALA A 74 -12.39 -9.31 -9.41
C ALA A 74 -12.50 -8.67 -10.79
N VAL A 75 -13.74 -8.35 -11.20
CA VAL A 75 -14.03 -7.65 -12.45
C VAL A 75 -14.91 -6.45 -12.21
N SER A 76 -14.79 -5.45 -13.10
CA SER A 76 -15.60 -4.25 -13.07
C SER A 76 -15.81 -3.70 -14.47
N GLU A 77 -16.96 -3.08 -14.74
CA GLU A 77 -17.22 -2.35 -15.98
C GLU A 77 -16.75 -0.87 -15.90
N ASP A 78 -16.53 -0.35 -14.67
CA ASP A 78 -16.24 1.08 -14.40
C ASP A 78 -15.08 1.33 -13.43
N MET A 79 -14.38 0.26 -12.97
CA MET A 79 -13.30 0.32 -11.99
C MET A 79 -13.71 0.83 -10.58
N VAL A 80 -15.01 1.05 -10.38
CA VAL A 80 -15.58 1.51 -9.11
C VAL A 80 -16.37 0.37 -8.47
N HIS A 81 -17.24 -0.28 -9.26
CA HIS A 81 -18.09 -1.38 -8.78
C HIS A 81 -17.45 -2.71 -9.16
N TRP A 82 -16.96 -3.44 -8.18
CA TRP A 82 -16.23 -4.70 -8.37
C TRP A 82 -17.05 -5.92 -7.98
N GLU A 83 -16.97 -6.96 -8.79
CA GLU A 83 -17.52 -8.28 -8.52
C GLU A 83 -16.36 -9.28 -8.33
N GLU A 84 -16.30 -9.96 -7.16
CA GLU A 84 -15.32 -11.00 -6.94
C GLU A 84 -15.66 -12.27 -7.73
N LEU A 85 -14.66 -12.82 -8.38
CA LEU A 85 -14.70 -14.09 -9.09
C LEU A 85 -13.99 -15.18 -8.28
N PRO A 86 -14.14 -16.47 -8.65
CA PRO A 86 -13.33 -17.53 -8.07
C PRO A 86 -11.83 -17.25 -8.21
N VAL A 87 -11.04 -17.76 -7.26
CA VAL A 87 -9.57 -17.66 -7.27
C VAL A 87 -9.03 -18.10 -8.62
N ALA A 88 -8.26 -17.20 -9.28
CA ALA A 88 -7.75 -17.43 -10.63
C ALA A 88 -6.59 -18.41 -10.66
N LEU A 89 -5.61 -18.25 -9.78
CA LEU A 89 -4.40 -19.09 -9.73
C LEU A 89 -4.14 -19.55 -8.30
N THR A 90 -3.86 -20.83 -8.14
CA THR A 90 -3.50 -21.46 -6.86
C THR A 90 -2.11 -22.07 -6.90
N PRO A 91 -1.41 -22.24 -5.77
CA PRO A 91 -0.12 -22.91 -5.68
C PRO A 91 -0.07 -24.29 -6.38
N ASP A 92 1.12 -24.66 -6.81
CA ASP A 92 1.42 -25.99 -7.39
C ASP A 92 2.82 -26.49 -7.00
N ASN A 93 3.38 -27.42 -7.78
CA ASN A 93 4.70 -27.97 -7.51
C ASN A 93 5.85 -26.97 -7.62
N LEU A 94 5.64 -25.82 -8.29
CA LEU A 94 6.60 -24.75 -8.43
C LEU A 94 6.55 -23.74 -7.27
N GLY A 95 5.55 -23.83 -6.39
CA GLY A 95 5.40 -23.03 -5.20
C GLY A 95 4.15 -22.15 -5.18
N ASP A 96 4.18 -21.14 -4.33
CA ASP A 96 3.14 -20.12 -4.20
C ASP A 96 3.09 -19.23 -5.46
N ILE A 97 1.97 -18.56 -5.67
CA ILE A 97 1.77 -17.65 -6.79
C ILE A 97 2.04 -16.23 -6.31
N PHE A 98 3.24 -15.69 -6.61
CA PHE A 98 3.61 -14.31 -6.29
C PHE A 98 3.15 -13.35 -7.39
N SER A 99 3.42 -12.07 -7.20
CA SER A 99 2.90 -10.99 -8.04
C SER A 99 3.35 -11.08 -9.50
N GLY A 100 2.62 -10.39 -10.37
CA GLY A 100 2.89 -10.36 -11.80
C GLY A 100 1.85 -9.57 -12.59
N GLY A 101 1.96 -9.56 -13.90
CA GLY A 101 1.10 -8.86 -14.83
C GLY A 101 0.19 -9.77 -15.66
N ALA A 102 -0.72 -9.19 -16.44
CA ALA A 102 -1.45 -9.88 -17.47
C ALA A 102 -1.53 -9.06 -18.76
N VAL A 103 -1.56 -9.75 -19.88
CA VAL A 103 -1.69 -9.16 -21.22
C VAL A 103 -2.75 -9.87 -22.05
N VAL A 104 -3.22 -9.24 -23.11
CA VAL A 104 -4.04 -9.88 -24.14
C VAL A 104 -3.17 -10.14 -25.37
N ASP A 105 -2.99 -11.39 -25.74
CA ASP A 105 -2.25 -11.78 -26.94
C ASP A 105 -3.16 -11.68 -28.18
N LYS A 106 -3.29 -10.47 -28.70
CA LYS A 106 -4.14 -10.17 -29.88
C LYS A 106 -3.73 -10.94 -31.13
N ASN A 107 -2.44 -11.18 -31.26
CA ASN A 107 -1.84 -11.77 -32.45
C ASN A 107 -1.59 -13.27 -32.33
N ASN A 108 -2.00 -13.88 -31.19
CA ASN A 108 -1.77 -15.30 -30.91
C ASN A 108 -0.29 -15.69 -31.04
N THR A 109 0.61 -14.82 -30.59
CA THR A 109 2.06 -15.06 -30.61
C THR A 109 2.46 -16.26 -29.75
N ALA A 110 1.78 -16.42 -28.61
CA ALA A 110 1.97 -17.56 -27.71
C ALA A 110 1.31 -18.87 -28.20
N GLY A 111 0.46 -18.80 -29.23
CA GLY A 111 -0.18 -19.98 -29.81
C GLY A 111 -1.26 -20.64 -28.91
N PHE A 112 -1.81 -19.93 -27.92
CA PHE A 112 -2.89 -20.44 -27.06
C PHE A 112 -4.28 -20.16 -27.65
N GLY A 113 -4.42 -19.15 -28.47
CA GLY A 113 -5.65 -18.70 -29.08
C GLY A 113 -5.64 -17.20 -29.30
N GLU A 114 -6.41 -16.72 -30.27
CA GLU A 114 -6.56 -15.28 -30.55
C GLU A 114 -7.23 -14.58 -29.37
N ASN A 115 -6.68 -13.43 -28.95
CA ASN A 115 -7.11 -12.67 -27.76
C ASN A 115 -7.08 -13.47 -26.45
N ALA A 116 -6.20 -14.48 -26.33
CA ALA A 116 -5.98 -15.16 -25.06
C ALA A 116 -5.48 -14.15 -24.01
N MET A 117 -6.08 -14.16 -22.81
CA MET A 117 -5.51 -13.47 -21.67
C MET A 117 -4.36 -14.33 -21.14
N ILE A 118 -3.19 -13.72 -20.93
CA ILE A 118 -2.01 -14.41 -20.45
C ILE A 118 -1.52 -13.73 -19.18
N ALA A 119 -1.60 -14.45 -18.07
CA ALA A 119 -0.99 -14.06 -16.81
C ALA A 119 0.48 -14.46 -16.81
N VAL A 120 1.35 -13.56 -16.43
CA VAL A 120 2.78 -13.79 -16.23
C VAL A 120 3.07 -13.51 -14.76
N TYR A 121 3.53 -14.51 -14.02
CA TYR A 121 3.62 -14.45 -12.55
C TYR A 121 4.87 -15.15 -12.04
N THR A 122 5.23 -14.88 -10.80
CA THR A 122 6.34 -15.59 -10.15
C THR A 122 5.84 -16.82 -9.42
N SER A 123 6.40 -17.99 -9.75
CA SER A 123 6.29 -19.20 -8.94
C SER A 123 7.36 -19.17 -7.85
N ALA A 124 6.92 -19.12 -6.58
CA ALA A 124 7.79 -18.96 -5.41
C ALA A 124 7.88 -20.24 -4.59
N GLY A 125 8.74 -21.16 -5.04
CA GLY A 125 9.09 -22.38 -4.34
C GLY A 125 10.50 -22.34 -3.77
N ASN A 126 11.32 -23.34 -4.13
CA ASN A 126 12.74 -23.34 -3.74
C ASN A 126 13.54 -22.16 -4.36
N GLN A 127 13.05 -21.64 -5.46
CA GLN A 127 13.56 -20.44 -6.15
C GLN A 127 12.35 -19.67 -6.69
N GLN A 128 12.48 -18.36 -6.80
CA GLN A 128 11.54 -17.51 -7.50
C GLN A 128 11.86 -17.54 -8.99
N GLN A 129 10.87 -17.89 -9.82
CA GLN A 129 11.04 -18.05 -11.28
C GLN A 129 9.74 -17.70 -12.00
N GLN A 130 9.81 -17.30 -13.27
CA GLN A 130 8.63 -16.75 -13.93
C GLN A 130 7.87 -17.84 -14.67
N SER A 131 6.56 -17.84 -14.52
CA SER A 131 5.61 -18.79 -15.08
C SER A 131 4.46 -18.07 -15.78
N ILE A 132 3.73 -18.78 -16.64
CA ILE A 132 2.55 -18.26 -17.33
C ILE A 132 1.34 -19.16 -17.15
N ALA A 133 0.15 -18.52 -17.18
CA ALA A 133 -1.13 -19.18 -17.33
C ALA A 133 -1.97 -18.41 -18.37
N TYR A 134 -2.92 -19.08 -19.00
CA TYR A 134 -3.76 -18.46 -20.01
C TYR A 134 -5.23 -18.75 -19.77
N SER A 135 -6.08 -17.82 -20.22
CA SER A 135 -7.54 -17.96 -20.24
C SER A 135 -8.07 -17.70 -21.65
N LEU A 136 -9.03 -18.52 -22.07
CA LEU A 136 -9.75 -18.41 -23.36
C LEU A 136 -11.22 -18.02 -23.18
N ASP A 137 -11.65 -17.81 -21.96
CA ASP A 137 -13.03 -17.51 -21.55
C ASP A 137 -13.16 -16.20 -20.77
N GLN A 138 -12.34 -15.22 -21.14
CA GLN A 138 -12.33 -13.88 -20.53
C GLN A 138 -12.03 -13.93 -19.02
N GLY A 139 -11.02 -14.68 -18.63
CA GLY A 139 -10.54 -14.77 -17.26
C GLY A 139 -11.40 -15.62 -16.31
N ARG A 140 -12.47 -16.29 -16.79
CA ARG A 140 -13.36 -17.10 -15.94
C ARG A 140 -12.70 -18.40 -15.50
N SER A 141 -11.79 -18.95 -16.34
CA SER A 141 -10.93 -20.06 -15.97
C SER A 141 -9.51 -19.89 -16.51
N TRP A 142 -8.54 -20.44 -15.79
CA TRP A 142 -7.13 -20.31 -16.10
C TRP A 142 -6.44 -21.66 -16.22
N THR A 143 -5.61 -21.81 -17.24
CA THR A 143 -4.80 -23.01 -17.45
C THR A 143 -3.32 -22.65 -17.34
N LYS A 144 -2.60 -23.24 -16.41
CA LYS A 144 -1.15 -23.07 -16.29
C LYS A 144 -0.45 -23.74 -17.47
N TYR A 145 0.57 -23.10 -18.01
CA TYR A 145 1.36 -23.66 -19.10
C TYR A 145 2.13 -24.90 -18.63
N ALA A 146 2.09 -25.96 -19.44
CA ALA A 146 2.63 -27.28 -19.02
C ALA A 146 4.16 -27.29 -18.87
N ASP A 147 4.84 -26.42 -19.62
CA ASP A 147 6.30 -26.33 -19.62
C ASP A 147 6.83 -25.16 -18.77
N ASN A 148 6.05 -24.70 -17.76
CA ASN A 148 6.53 -23.75 -16.77
C ASN A 148 7.71 -24.33 -15.96
N PRO A 149 8.71 -23.49 -15.53
CA PRO A 149 8.76 -22.04 -15.71
C PRO A 149 9.26 -21.63 -17.11
N VAL A 150 8.74 -20.51 -17.63
CA VAL A 150 9.20 -19.93 -18.91
C VAL A 150 10.49 -19.11 -18.77
N LEU A 151 10.81 -18.63 -17.58
CA LEU A 151 12.09 -17.99 -17.26
C LEU A 151 12.59 -18.54 -15.90
N PRO A 152 13.45 -19.58 -15.95
CA PRO A 152 14.03 -20.16 -14.74
C PRO A 152 15.07 -19.22 -14.12
N ASN A 153 15.12 -19.15 -12.79
CA ASN A 153 16.11 -18.37 -12.06
C ASN A 153 17.49 -19.03 -12.07
N GLN A 154 18.53 -18.27 -12.33
CA GLN A 154 19.92 -18.71 -12.33
C GLN A 154 20.65 -18.48 -10.99
N GLY A 155 19.89 -18.13 -9.92
CA GLY A 155 20.43 -17.88 -8.58
C GLY A 155 20.41 -16.40 -8.17
N THR A 156 19.69 -15.54 -8.89
CA THR A 156 19.47 -14.13 -8.50
C THR A 156 18.52 -14.08 -7.31
N PRO A 157 18.89 -13.43 -6.20
CA PRO A 157 17.96 -13.20 -5.10
C PRO A 157 16.80 -12.30 -5.53
N ASP A 158 15.64 -12.43 -4.88
CA ASP A 158 14.47 -11.57 -5.08
C ASP A 158 14.12 -11.36 -6.56
N PHE A 159 14.08 -12.46 -7.32
CA PHE A 159 13.84 -12.50 -8.76
C PHE A 159 12.36 -12.69 -9.06
N ARG A 160 11.56 -11.61 -8.99
CA ARG A 160 10.09 -11.68 -8.96
C ARG A 160 9.36 -10.51 -9.60
N ASP A 161 8.02 -10.63 -9.67
CA ASP A 161 7.04 -9.59 -10.00
C ASP A 161 7.12 -9.10 -11.46
N PRO A 162 7.06 -10.00 -12.45
CA PRO A 162 7.18 -9.62 -13.85
C PRO A 162 6.03 -8.68 -14.28
N MET A 163 6.39 -7.61 -14.98
CA MET A 163 5.49 -6.77 -15.78
C MET A 163 5.78 -7.00 -17.25
N VAL A 164 4.76 -7.27 -18.06
CA VAL A 164 4.92 -7.59 -19.49
C VAL A 164 4.06 -6.68 -20.34
N PHE A 165 4.63 -6.17 -21.43
CA PHE A 165 3.91 -5.38 -22.44
C PHE A 165 4.46 -5.65 -23.86
N TRP A 166 3.66 -5.34 -24.86
CA TRP A 166 4.09 -5.42 -26.26
C TRP A 166 4.79 -4.12 -26.66
N HIS A 167 6.03 -4.24 -27.18
CA HIS A 167 6.79 -3.10 -27.69
C HIS A 167 6.68 -3.05 -29.22
N GLU A 168 5.90 -2.10 -29.71
CA GLU A 168 5.53 -2.01 -31.14
C GLU A 168 6.75 -1.84 -32.05
N GLN A 169 7.72 -0.97 -31.68
CA GLN A 169 8.86 -0.63 -32.51
C GLN A 169 9.78 -1.84 -32.76
N THR A 170 9.91 -2.73 -31.78
CA THR A 170 10.74 -3.94 -31.90
C THR A 170 9.93 -5.20 -32.19
N SER A 171 8.59 -5.08 -32.23
CA SER A 171 7.63 -6.17 -32.48
C SER A 171 7.93 -7.40 -31.61
N ARG A 172 8.08 -7.17 -30.31
CA ARG A 172 8.31 -8.23 -29.31
C ARG A 172 7.68 -7.87 -27.95
N TRP A 173 7.45 -8.88 -27.14
CA TRP A 173 7.11 -8.72 -25.75
C TRP A 173 8.34 -8.31 -24.94
N ILE A 174 8.17 -7.37 -24.04
CA ILE A 174 9.17 -6.95 -23.06
C ILE A 174 8.66 -7.33 -21.68
N MET A 175 9.56 -7.90 -20.87
CA MET A 175 9.33 -8.12 -19.44
C MET A 175 10.26 -7.21 -18.67
N ALA A 176 9.73 -6.37 -17.78
CA ALA A 176 10.45 -5.72 -16.71
C ALA A 176 10.30 -6.57 -15.45
N LEU A 177 11.40 -6.96 -14.83
CA LEU A 177 11.43 -7.94 -13.73
C LEU A 177 12.32 -7.40 -12.60
N ALA A 178 11.81 -7.42 -11.39
CA ALA A 178 12.62 -7.07 -10.22
C ALA A 178 13.67 -8.16 -9.93
N ALA A 179 14.89 -7.72 -9.64
CA ALA A 179 16.05 -8.57 -9.38
C ALA A 179 16.92 -7.94 -8.29
N SER A 180 16.59 -8.20 -7.04
CA SER A 180 17.17 -7.57 -5.83
C SER A 180 16.95 -6.05 -5.81
N ASN A 181 17.96 -5.26 -6.17
CA ASN A 181 17.99 -3.80 -6.12
C ASN A 181 18.04 -3.15 -7.53
N ARG A 182 17.56 -3.86 -8.55
CA ARG A 182 17.49 -3.39 -9.94
C ARG A 182 16.32 -3.99 -10.68
N ILE A 183 16.04 -3.44 -11.85
CA ILE A 183 15.12 -4.03 -12.85
C ILE A 183 15.94 -4.67 -13.96
N GLU A 184 15.61 -5.89 -14.32
CA GLU A 184 16.13 -6.58 -15.49
C GLU A 184 15.08 -6.60 -16.59
N PHE A 185 15.51 -6.33 -17.83
CA PHE A 185 14.66 -6.38 -19.01
C PHE A 185 14.94 -7.64 -19.83
N TYR A 186 13.86 -8.28 -20.25
CA TYR A 186 13.90 -9.47 -21.11
C TYR A 186 12.99 -9.26 -22.31
N GLY A 187 13.37 -9.82 -23.47
CA GLY A 187 12.60 -9.79 -24.70
C GLY A 187 12.13 -11.18 -25.11
N SER A 188 10.89 -11.28 -25.62
CA SER A 188 10.32 -12.55 -26.11
C SER A 188 9.52 -12.35 -27.38
N PRO A 189 9.57 -13.28 -28.35
CA PRO A 189 8.68 -13.28 -29.50
C PRO A 189 7.30 -13.88 -29.18
N ASP A 190 7.17 -14.68 -28.10
CA ASP A 190 6.04 -15.61 -27.91
C ASP A 190 5.60 -15.80 -26.44
N LEU A 191 6.13 -14.98 -25.50
CA LEU A 191 5.87 -15.07 -24.04
C LEU A 191 6.41 -16.37 -23.38
N LYS A 192 7.05 -17.26 -24.11
CA LYS A 192 7.58 -18.55 -23.62
C LYS A 192 9.09 -18.60 -23.59
N GLU A 193 9.73 -18.03 -24.60
CA GLU A 193 11.18 -17.98 -24.72
C GLU A 193 11.66 -16.53 -24.44
N TRP A 194 12.45 -16.34 -23.37
CA TRP A 194 12.91 -15.04 -22.91
C TRP A 194 14.41 -14.90 -23.04
N THR A 195 14.84 -13.78 -23.58
CA THR A 195 16.26 -13.42 -23.72
C THR A 195 16.53 -12.17 -22.90
N TYR A 196 17.55 -12.20 -22.05
CA TYR A 196 18.04 -11.04 -21.32
C TYR A 196 18.46 -9.92 -22.27
N LEU A 197 18.07 -8.70 -21.98
CA LEU A 197 18.39 -7.50 -22.76
C LEU A 197 19.33 -6.59 -21.99
N SER A 198 18.89 -6.06 -20.85
CA SER A 198 19.63 -5.08 -20.07
C SER A 198 19.16 -5.04 -18.62
N SER A 199 19.76 -4.18 -17.81
CA SER A 199 19.29 -3.86 -16.48
C SER A 199 19.34 -2.35 -16.21
N PHE A 200 18.53 -1.90 -15.24
CA PHE A 200 18.46 -0.51 -14.81
C PHE A 200 18.34 -0.43 -13.28
N GLY A 201 18.93 0.61 -12.70
CA GLY A 201 18.65 1.05 -11.33
C GLY A 201 19.70 0.67 -10.30
N GLN A 202 20.67 -0.22 -10.60
CA GLN A 202 21.62 -0.75 -9.62
C GLN A 202 22.33 0.32 -8.75
N ASN A 203 22.54 1.53 -9.29
CA ASN A 203 23.25 2.62 -8.59
C ASN A 203 22.46 3.94 -8.67
N ILE A 204 21.16 3.89 -8.87
CA ILE A 204 20.33 5.10 -9.00
C ILE A 204 18.92 4.85 -8.49
N GLY A 205 18.34 5.84 -7.85
CA GLY A 205 17.07 5.73 -7.15
C GLY A 205 17.25 5.36 -5.68
N ALA A 206 16.15 5.21 -4.96
CA ALA A 206 16.14 4.81 -3.56
C ALA A 206 16.55 3.33 -3.43
N HIS A 207 17.44 3.07 -2.49
CA HIS A 207 17.95 1.76 -2.10
C HIS A 207 17.78 1.57 -0.58
N GLY A 208 18.34 0.52 0.00
CA GLY A 208 18.15 0.17 1.40
C GLY A 208 16.99 -0.78 1.65
N GLY A 209 16.40 -1.32 0.57
CA GLY A 209 15.37 -2.33 0.55
C GLY A 209 15.31 -3.09 -0.76
N VAL A 210 14.45 -4.08 -0.82
CA VAL A 210 14.23 -4.91 -2.02
C VAL A 210 13.34 -4.16 -3.01
N TRP A 211 13.72 -4.17 -4.28
CA TRP A 211 12.90 -3.66 -5.37
C TRP A 211 11.87 -4.70 -5.80
N GLU A 212 10.62 -4.27 -5.96
CA GLU A 212 9.47 -5.14 -6.24
C GLU A 212 8.51 -4.49 -7.23
N CYS A 213 7.61 -5.26 -7.80
CA CYS A 213 6.44 -4.82 -8.56
C CYS A 213 6.71 -3.70 -9.57
N PRO A 214 7.63 -3.90 -10.54
CA PRO A 214 7.82 -2.90 -11.59
C PRO A 214 6.55 -2.72 -12.41
N ASP A 215 6.27 -1.47 -12.83
CA ASP A 215 5.25 -1.13 -13.82
C ASP A 215 5.85 -0.16 -14.84
N MET A 216 5.59 -0.35 -16.14
CA MET A 216 6.26 0.42 -17.17
C MET A 216 5.35 0.74 -18.35
N PHE A 217 5.35 2.02 -18.78
CA PHE A 217 4.51 2.47 -19.88
C PHE A 217 5.02 3.77 -20.52
N ALA A 218 4.61 4.03 -21.76
CA ALA A 218 4.86 5.29 -22.45
C ALA A 218 3.74 6.31 -22.23
N ARG A 219 4.08 7.60 -22.07
CA ARG A 219 3.15 8.72 -21.94
C ARG A 219 3.70 9.98 -22.60
N LYS A 220 2.76 10.82 -23.09
CA LYS A 220 3.09 12.15 -23.59
C LYS A 220 2.80 13.19 -22.52
N ASP A 221 3.69 14.18 -22.43
CA ASP A 221 3.46 15.38 -21.63
C ASP A 221 2.48 16.35 -22.32
N GLN A 222 2.17 17.46 -21.65
CA GLN A 222 1.30 18.52 -22.17
C GLN A 222 1.82 19.22 -23.43
N PHE A 223 3.08 19.01 -23.79
CA PHE A 223 3.71 19.56 -25.00
C PHE A 223 3.79 18.53 -26.15
N GLY A 224 3.40 17.27 -25.87
CA GLY A 224 3.41 16.18 -26.85
C GLY A 224 4.72 15.41 -26.90
N ASN A 225 5.69 15.68 -26.00
CA ASN A 225 6.92 14.89 -25.88
C ASN A 225 6.55 13.54 -25.24
N GLU A 226 7.04 12.46 -25.84
CA GLU A 226 6.83 11.11 -25.34
C GLU A 226 7.94 10.71 -24.38
N TYR A 227 7.56 10.12 -23.26
CA TYR A 227 8.43 9.58 -22.23
C TYR A 227 7.99 8.17 -21.83
N TRP A 228 8.93 7.39 -21.39
CA TRP A 228 8.68 6.16 -20.66
C TRP A 228 8.74 6.41 -19.16
N VAL A 229 7.76 5.88 -18.44
CA VAL A 229 7.71 5.89 -16.97
C VAL A 229 7.95 4.48 -16.51
N LEU A 230 8.86 4.31 -15.55
CA LEU A 230 9.11 3.07 -14.83
C LEU A 230 8.81 3.32 -13.36
N LEU A 231 7.79 2.64 -12.81
CA LEU A 231 7.50 2.61 -11.37
C LEU A 231 8.15 1.38 -10.76
N VAL A 232 8.66 1.51 -9.54
CA VAL A 232 9.31 0.42 -8.81
C VAL A 232 8.98 0.57 -7.33
N SER A 233 8.41 -0.45 -6.74
CA SER A 233 8.17 -0.49 -5.29
C SER A 233 9.43 -0.89 -4.54
N ILE A 234 9.60 -0.39 -3.33
CA ILE A 234 10.72 -0.69 -2.44
C ILE A 234 10.24 -0.95 -1.03
N ASN A 235 10.78 -1.96 -0.37
CA ASN A 235 10.50 -2.28 1.02
C ASN A 235 11.73 -2.89 1.73
N PRO A 236 12.20 -2.24 2.82
CA PRO A 236 11.93 -0.87 3.26
C PRO A 236 12.57 0.17 2.34
N GLY A 237 12.54 1.44 2.71
CA GLY A 237 13.21 2.50 1.97
C GLY A 237 12.28 3.61 1.47
N GLY A 238 11.02 3.59 1.87
CA GLY A 238 10.05 4.65 1.54
C GLY A 238 10.37 6.00 2.22
N PRO A 239 9.83 7.12 1.68
CA PRO A 239 10.15 8.47 2.16
C PRO A 239 9.67 8.72 3.59
N GLN A 240 8.71 7.95 4.06
CA GLN A 240 8.17 8.00 5.43
C GLN A 240 8.53 6.73 6.24
N GLY A 241 9.50 5.94 5.75
CA GLY A 241 9.84 4.62 6.27
C GLY A 241 8.91 3.51 5.75
N GLY A 242 9.38 2.26 5.79
CA GLY A 242 8.64 1.10 5.32
C GLY A 242 8.46 1.07 3.79
N SER A 243 7.29 0.68 3.35
CA SER A 243 6.98 0.42 1.94
C SER A 243 6.61 1.69 1.18
N ALA A 244 7.08 1.84 -0.07
CA ALA A 244 6.69 2.91 -0.98
C ALA A 244 6.94 2.54 -2.45
N THR A 245 6.46 3.38 -3.39
CA THR A 245 6.70 3.21 -4.83
C THR A 245 7.41 4.44 -5.38
N GLN A 246 8.64 4.24 -5.87
CA GLN A 246 9.39 5.27 -6.61
C GLN A 246 9.11 5.19 -8.10
N TYR A 247 9.40 6.29 -8.83
CA TYR A 247 9.28 6.30 -10.28
C TYR A 247 10.47 6.95 -10.97
N PHE A 248 10.67 6.56 -12.21
CA PHE A 248 11.69 7.09 -13.10
C PHE A 248 11.05 7.52 -14.41
N VAL A 249 11.49 8.64 -14.98
CA VAL A 249 11.03 9.14 -16.28
C VAL A 249 12.21 9.23 -17.23
N GLY A 250 12.06 8.67 -18.42
CA GLY A 250 13.14 8.62 -19.40
C GLY A 250 12.69 8.11 -20.76
N ASP A 251 13.58 7.43 -21.47
CA ASP A 251 13.37 6.83 -22.77
C ASP A 251 13.61 5.32 -22.73
N PHE A 252 12.91 4.56 -23.55
CA PHE A 252 13.12 3.13 -23.72
C PHE A 252 13.09 2.76 -25.21
N ASP A 253 14.18 2.17 -25.70
CA ASP A 253 14.33 1.81 -27.11
C ASP A 253 13.88 0.38 -27.44
N GLY A 254 13.32 -0.32 -26.45
CA GLY A 254 12.97 -1.74 -26.53
C GLY A 254 14.06 -2.67 -25.99
N GLU A 255 15.19 -2.13 -25.53
CA GLU A 255 16.30 -2.87 -24.95
C GLU A 255 16.83 -2.19 -23.68
N PHE A 256 17.08 -0.88 -23.74
CA PHE A 256 17.64 -0.08 -22.65
C PHE A 256 16.67 0.98 -22.17
N PHE A 257 16.49 1.08 -20.85
CA PHE A 257 15.86 2.25 -20.23
C PHE A 257 16.92 3.27 -19.86
N SER A 258 16.74 4.50 -20.31
CA SER A 258 17.67 5.62 -20.07
C SER A 258 16.91 6.77 -19.40
N LEU A 259 17.41 7.25 -18.27
CA LEU A 259 16.80 8.39 -17.57
C LEU A 259 16.84 9.66 -18.42
N HIS A 260 15.80 10.46 -18.30
CA HIS A 260 15.84 11.85 -18.76
C HIS A 260 16.97 12.61 -18.02
N SER A 261 17.76 13.42 -18.76
CA SER A 261 18.97 14.05 -18.20
C SER A 261 18.71 14.88 -16.94
N SER A 262 17.59 15.61 -16.88
CA SER A 262 17.25 16.40 -15.71
C SER A 262 16.89 15.53 -14.48
N ILE A 263 16.30 14.34 -14.69
CA ILE A 263 16.03 13.39 -13.61
C ILE A 263 17.33 12.77 -13.11
N GLN A 264 18.23 12.41 -14.04
CA GLN A 264 19.54 11.89 -13.69
C GLN A 264 20.33 12.92 -12.84
N GLU A 265 20.32 14.20 -13.24
CA GLU A 265 20.96 15.25 -12.47
C GLU A 265 20.40 15.38 -11.05
N LEU A 266 19.08 15.31 -10.89
CA LEU A 266 18.43 15.35 -9.58
C LEU A 266 18.81 14.16 -8.69
N LEU A 267 18.82 12.96 -9.24
CA LEU A 267 19.07 11.72 -8.48
C LEU A 267 20.56 11.46 -8.22
N THR A 268 21.47 12.17 -8.92
CA THR A 268 22.93 12.02 -8.75
C THR A 268 23.60 13.24 -8.13
N LYS A 269 22.81 14.18 -7.61
CA LYS A 269 23.33 15.38 -6.95
C LYS A 269 24.17 15.01 -5.74
N ASN A 270 25.39 15.58 -5.63
CA ASN A 270 26.25 15.39 -4.46
C ASN A 270 25.96 16.45 -3.39
N VAL A 271 26.09 16.06 -2.13
CA VAL A 271 26.04 17.00 -1.01
C VAL A 271 27.34 17.81 -0.97
N GLU A 272 27.23 19.12 -0.94
CA GLU A 272 28.35 20.02 -0.75
C GLU A 272 28.58 20.25 0.76
N LEU A 273 29.73 19.78 1.27
CA LEU A 273 30.11 20.02 2.65
C LEU A 273 30.54 21.49 2.86
N PRO A 274 30.05 22.19 3.90
CA PRO A 274 30.57 23.49 4.28
C PRO A 274 32.04 23.37 4.72
N VAL A 275 32.75 24.49 4.84
CA VAL A 275 34.10 24.49 5.41
C VAL A 275 34.04 24.02 6.86
N GLY A 276 34.78 22.96 7.20
CA GLY A 276 34.73 22.34 8.53
C GLY A 276 35.82 21.31 8.73
N VAL A 277 35.65 20.46 9.75
CA VAL A 277 36.63 19.45 10.17
C VAL A 277 35.91 18.11 10.37
N VAL A 278 36.47 17.05 9.83
CA VAL A 278 36.04 15.68 10.14
C VAL A 278 36.44 15.39 11.57
N PHE A 279 35.47 15.12 12.45
CA PHE A 279 35.69 14.66 13.79
C PHE A 279 36.01 13.16 13.83
N GLU A 280 35.21 12.39 13.07
CA GLU A 280 35.37 10.94 12.92
C GLU A 280 34.76 10.46 11.59
N ASP A 281 35.51 9.67 10.83
CA ASP A 281 35.07 9.09 9.56
C ASP A 281 35.08 7.55 9.55
N PHE A 282 35.48 6.93 10.69
CA PHE A 282 35.55 5.49 10.89
C PHE A 282 36.43 4.72 9.88
N GLU A 283 37.33 5.41 9.15
CA GLU A 283 38.20 4.82 8.14
C GLU A 283 39.52 4.23 8.74
N SER A 284 39.79 4.48 10.03
CA SER A 284 41.02 3.99 10.72
C SER A 284 41.04 2.46 10.82
N GLY A 285 39.89 1.79 10.75
CA GLY A 285 39.76 0.34 10.92
C GLY A 285 39.69 -0.11 12.38
N ASP A 286 39.64 0.82 13.34
CA ASP A 286 39.40 0.58 14.75
C ASP A 286 38.55 1.71 15.37
N TYR A 287 38.17 1.58 16.64
CA TYR A 287 37.44 2.60 17.39
C TYR A 287 38.39 3.40 18.30
N ASP A 288 39.57 3.81 17.79
CA ASP A 288 40.48 4.64 18.57
C ASP A 288 39.80 5.96 18.98
N GLY A 289 39.94 6.35 20.24
CA GLY A 289 39.21 7.51 20.78
C GLY A 289 37.77 7.25 21.23
N TRP A 290 37.24 6.05 21.04
CA TRP A 290 35.91 5.64 21.49
C TRP A 290 35.97 4.56 22.57
N THR A 291 35.03 4.61 23.52
CA THR A 291 34.85 3.58 24.52
C THR A 291 33.67 2.69 24.15
N ILE A 292 33.93 1.39 23.98
CA ILE A 292 32.92 0.39 23.61
C ILE A 292 32.29 -0.20 24.87
N SER A 293 30.96 -0.35 24.88
CA SER A 293 30.20 -1.06 25.90
C SER A 293 29.13 -1.95 25.23
N GLY A 294 28.96 -3.18 25.73
CA GLY A 294 28.06 -4.16 25.16
C GLY A 294 28.60 -4.86 23.91
N ASP A 295 27.73 -5.52 23.15
CA ASP A 295 28.12 -6.45 22.08
C ASP A 295 27.65 -5.97 20.67
N ALA A 296 26.89 -4.88 20.57
CA ALA A 296 26.26 -4.46 19.32
C ALA A 296 27.26 -3.96 18.26
N PHE A 297 28.34 -3.29 18.67
CA PHE A 297 29.25 -2.58 17.75
C PHE A 297 30.54 -3.37 17.39
N GLY A 298 30.75 -4.53 18.00
CA GLY A 298 31.98 -5.28 17.77
C GLY A 298 33.23 -4.55 18.30
N GLN A 299 34.40 -4.80 17.68
CA GLN A 299 35.67 -4.23 18.08
C GLN A 299 36.24 -3.21 17.08
N SER A 300 35.59 -3.06 15.93
CA SER A 300 36.02 -2.19 14.84
C SER A 300 34.81 -1.76 13.99
N PRO A 301 34.91 -0.64 13.25
CA PRO A 301 33.91 -0.25 12.25
C PRO A 301 33.62 -1.38 11.26
N ALA A 302 32.39 -1.44 10.80
CA ALA A 302 31.95 -2.35 9.73
C ALA A 302 32.40 -1.81 8.36
N SER A 303 32.62 -2.70 7.41
CA SER A 303 32.93 -2.32 6.01
C SER A 303 31.67 -2.37 5.12
N GLY A 304 30.57 -1.76 5.58
CA GLY A 304 29.27 -1.76 4.90
C GLY A 304 28.26 -2.71 5.54
N THR A 305 27.48 -3.38 4.70
CA THR A 305 26.39 -4.29 5.07
C THR A 305 26.90 -5.52 5.82
N LEU A 306 26.27 -5.87 6.91
CA LEU A 306 26.56 -7.07 7.69
C LEU A 306 25.73 -8.28 7.23
N GLU A 307 26.12 -9.49 7.67
CA GLU A 307 25.43 -10.73 7.30
C GLU A 307 23.95 -10.73 7.77
N GLY A 308 23.03 -10.95 6.86
CA GLY A 308 21.57 -10.94 7.12
C GLY A 308 20.93 -9.57 7.17
N GLN A 309 21.70 -8.48 7.03
CA GLN A 309 21.21 -7.11 6.92
C GLN A 309 20.84 -6.78 5.47
N GLN A 310 19.90 -5.89 5.27
CA GLN A 310 19.65 -5.27 3.98
C GLN A 310 20.82 -4.37 3.56
N GLU A 311 20.91 -4.03 2.27
CA GLU A 311 22.03 -3.27 1.75
C GLU A 311 22.14 -1.88 2.39
N VAL A 312 23.23 -1.64 3.13
CA VAL A 312 23.55 -0.34 3.74
C VAL A 312 24.22 0.55 2.69
N THR A 313 23.67 1.73 2.45
CA THR A 313 24.17 2.70 1.46
C THR A 313 24.21 4.12 2.02
N GLY A 314 24.78 5.04 1.27
CA GLY A 314 24.84 6.46 1.65
C GLY A 314 25.95 6.84 2.63
N PHE A 315 26.77 5.91 3.14
CA PHE A 315 27.99 6.21 3.90
C PHE A 315 29.15 6.63 2.99
N LEU A 316 30.14 7.29 3.54
CA LEU A 316 31.31 7.77 2.81
C LEU A 316 32.52 6.87 3.12
N GLY A 317 33.34 6.61 2.08
CA GLY A 317 34.53 5.76 2.26
C GLY A 317 34.21 4.27 2.35
N ASN A 318 34.83 3.56 3.29
CA ASN A 318 34.73 2.11 3.45
C ASN A 318 34.28 1.67 4.84
N GLY A 319 34.38 2.53 5.84
CA GLY A 319 34.10 2.24 7.24
C GLY A 319 32.87 2.97 7.74
N LEU A 320 32.08 2.35 8.62
CA LEU A 320 30.98 2.99 9.33
C LEU A 320 30.71 2.28 10.67
N VAL A 321 30.06 2.96 11.59
CA VAL A 321 29.43 2.32 12.74
C VAL A 321 28.17 1.58 12.24
N ASN A 322 28.07 0.28 12.53
CA ASN A 322 26.91 -0.54 12.21
C ASN A 322 26.67 -1.53 13.35
N SER A 323 25.56 -1.38 14.08
CA SER A 323 25.26 -2.20 15.24
C SER A 323 24.44 -3.46 14.92
N PHE A 324 24.17 -3.79 13.65
CA PHE A 324 23.48 -5.02 13.23
C PHE A 324 24.32 -6.30 13.42
N LEU A 325 25.31 -6.27 14.29
CA LEU A 325 26.17 -7.42 14.56
C LEU A 325 25.39 -8.55 15.23
N ASN A 326 25.18 -9.66 14.51
CA ASN A 326 24.29 -10.78 14.87
C ASN A 326 22.78 -10.43 14.87
N GLY A 327 22.36 -9.46 14.08
CA GLY A 327 20.98 -9.02 13.94
C GLY A 327 20.54 -7.99 14.99
N ASP A 328 19.25 -7.71 15.06
CA ASP A 328 18.64 -6.69 15.94
C ASP A 328 18.65 -7.02 17.46
N VAL A 329 19.27 -8.11 17.87
CA VAL A 329 19.16 -8.60 19.26
C VAL A 329 20.29 -8.13 20.19
N THR A 330 21.39 -7.63 19.64
CA THR A 330 22.54 -7.16 20.42
C THR A 330 22.32 -5.72 20.87
N THR A 331 22.91 -5.36 22.02
CA THR A 331 22.81 -3.99 22.56
C THR A 331 24.17 -3.48 23.00
N GLY A 332 24.36 -2.16 22.96
CA GLY A 332 25.63 -1.56 23.37
C GLY A 332 25.70 -0.05 23.17
N SER A 333 26.87 0.52 23.45
CA SER A 333 27.16 1.92 23.16
C SER A 333 28.62 2.14 22.76
N LEU A 334 28.83 3.23 21.99
CA LEU A 334 30.13 3.83 21.71
C LEU A 334 30.11 5.25 22.24
N THR A 335 31.09 5.59 23.10
CA THR A 335 31.23 6.94 23.67
C THR A 335 32.54 7.55 23.23
N SER A 336 32.50 8.73 22.59
CA SER A 336 33.69 9.44 22.13
C SER A 336 34.57 9.95 23.29
N SER A 337 35.81 10.25 22.98
CA SER A 337 36.64 11.12 23.84
C SER A 337 35.94 12.48 24.05
N VAL A 338 36.26 13.12 25.19
CA VAL A 338 35.77 14.48 25.50
C VAL A 338 36.36 15.48 24.52
N PHE A 339 35.54 16.34 23.93
CA PHE A 339 35.94 17.43 23.07
C PHE A 339 35.31 18.75 23.52
N THR A 340 35.84 19.87 23.00
CA THR A 340 35.27 21.21 23.22
C THR A 340 34.43 21.54 21.99
N ILE A 341 33.22 22.05 22.18
CA ILE A 341 32.36 22.52 21.07
C ILE A 341 32.90 23.86 20.56
N GLU A 342 33.63 23.86 19.44
CA GLU A 342 34.22 25.06 18.83
C GLU A 342 33.38 25.60 17.66
N ASN A 343 32.66 24.73 16.96
CA ASN A 343 31.84 25.05 15.80
C ASN A 343 30.37 25.19 16.18
N ASN A 344 29.59 25.82 15.30
CA ASN A 344 28.16 26.05 15.50
C ASN A 344 27.28 24.84 15.16
N TYR A 345 27.80 23.88 14.36
CA TYR A 345 27.08 22.70 13.93
C TYR A 345 27.92 21.43 14.10
N ILE A 346 27.20 20.35 14.46
CA ILE A 346 27.67 18.96 14.37
C ILE A 346 26.75 18.26 13.37
N SER A 347 27.34 17.78 12.27
CA SER A 347 26.63 17.04 11.23
C SER A 347 27.16 15.61 11.16
N PHE A 348 26.32 14.67 10.79
CA PHE A 348 26.70 13.26 10.66
C PHE A 348 25.75 12.54 9.72
N LEU A 349 26.19 11.45 9.11
CA LEU A 349 25.36 10.50 8.35
C LEU A 349 24.72 9.51 9.32
N ILE A 350 23.40 9.27 9.16
CA ILE A 350 22.63 8.39 10.04
C ILE A 350 21.60 7.58 9.25
N GLY A 351 21.52 6.27 9.53
CA GLY A 351 20.55 5.30 9.03
C GLY A 351 20.17 4.29 10.11
N GLY A 352 19.36 3.29 9.81
CA GLY A 352 18.92 2.27 10.76
C GLY A 352 17.58 2.58 11.43
N GLY A 353 17.36 2.06 12.63
CA GLY A 353 16.08 2.06 13.32
C GLY A 353 15.59 3.43 13.80
N ASN A 354 14.28 3.60 13.87
CA ASN A 354 13.61 4.79 14.39
C ASN A 354 13.07 4.52 15.80
N HIS A 355 13.97 4.48 16.78
CA HIS A 355 13.62 4.26 18.18
C HIS A 355 14.21 5.37 19.05
N PRO A 356 13.48 6.51 19.21
CA PRO A 356 13.94 7.64 20.04
C PRO A 356 14.36 7.18 21.44
N ASP A 357 15.49 7.73 21.92
CA ASP A 357 16.13 7.43 23.22
C ASP A 357 16.62 5.97 23.39
N LYS A 358 16.57 5.15 22.33
CA LYS A 358 17.03 3.74 22.37
C LYS A 358 18.07 3.42 21.31
N THR A 359 17.91 3.92 20.09
CA THR A 359 18.80 3.63 18.97
C THR A 359 19.15 4.92 18.26
N GLY A 360 20.41 5.34 18.28
CA GLY A 360 20.81 6.61 17.66
C GLY A 360 22.11 7.19 18.22
N ILE A 361 22.27 8.49 18.03
CA ILE A 361 23.40 9.27 18.52
C ILE A 361 22.92 10.40 19.42
N SER A 362 23.64 10.63 20.53
CA SER A 362 23.40 11.71 21.51
C SER A 362 24.56 12.66 21.58
N LEU A 363 24.29 13.95 21.80
CA LEU A 363 25.26 14.92 22.30
C LEU A 363 25.08 15.04 23.80
N ILE A 364 26.14 14.73 24.55
CA ILE A 364 26.19 14.82 26.02
C ILE A 364 26.95 16.07 26.43
N VAL A 365 26.31 16.98 27.13
CA VAL A 365 26.92 18.20 27.70
C VAL A 365 26.64 18.27 29.19
N ASP A 366 27.65 18.54 30.01
CA ASP A 366 27.54 18.57 31.48
C ASP A 366 26.92 17.27 32.08
N GLY A 367 27.04 16.13 31.36
CA GLY A 367 26.53 14.82 31.78
C GLY A 367 25.05 14.55 31.40
N GLU A 368 24.40 15.44 30.68
CA GLU A 368 23.03 15.32 30.24
C GLU A 368 22.96 15.18 28.70
N SER A 369 22.09 14.30 28.18
CA SER A 369 21.80 14.23 26.76
C SER A 369 20.96 15.46 26.34
N VAL A 370 21.54 16.36 25.54
CA VAL A 370 20.92 17.61 25.14
C VAL A 370 20.36 17.58 23.74
N LEU A 371 20.87 16.67 22.89
CA LEU A 371 20.37 16.40 21.53
C LEU A 371 20.43 14.89 21.29
N PHE A 372 19.47 14.40 20.56
CA PHE A 372 19.39 13.00 20.12
C PHE A 372 18.90 12.93 18.68
N ALA A 373 19.47 12.00 17.89
CA ALA A 373 18.98 11.64 16.56
C ALA A 373 18.91 10.12 16.42
N THR A 374 17.90 9.65 15.70
CA THR A 374 17.67 8.24 15.38
C THR A 374 17.50 8.06 13.87
N GLY A 375 17.57 6.83 13.35
CA GLY A 375 17.32 6.53 11.93
C GLY A 375 15.84 6.66 11.56
N LYS A 376 15.49 6.20 10.36
CA LYS A 376 14.14 6.31 9.81
C LYS A 376 13.54 4.95 9.43
N ASN A 377 14.04 3.85 10.02
CA ASN A 377 13.78 2.46 9.60
C ASN A 377 14.20 2.26 8.13
N ALA A 378 15.38 2.70 7.78
CA ALA A 378 15.99 2.56 6.47
C ALA A 378 17.51 2.39 6.60
N GLU A 379 18.08 1.59 5.71
CA GLU A 379 19.55 1.33 5.69
C GLU A 379 20.34 2.43 4.97
N VAL A 380 19.66 3.37 4.32
CA VAL A 380 20.30 4.52 3.66
C VAL A 380 20.68 5.56 4.70
N LEU A 381 21.96 5.91 4.78
CA LEU A 381 22.42 7.00 5.63
C LEU A 381 22.18 8.35 4.94
N THR A 382 21.56 9.28 5.67
CA THR A 382 21.33 10.65 5.26
C THR A 382 21.94 11.63 6.25
N TRP A 383 22.30 12.83 5.76
CA TRP A 383 22.89 13.85 6.64
C TRP A 383 21.86 14.38 7.65
N ASN A 384 22.29 14.48 8.89
CA ASN A 384 21.60 15.19 9.95
C ASN A 384 22.54 16.28 10.50
N SER A 385 22.03 17.46 10.81
CA SER A 385 22.83 18.59 11.32
C SER A 385 22.19 19.18 12.57
N TRP A 386 22.94 19.19 13.66
CA TRP A 386 22.55 19.80 14.92
C TRP A 386 23.12 21.22 15.05
N ASN A 387 22.32 22.22 15.37
CA ASN A 387 22.79 23.53 15.80
C ASN A 387 23.21 23.43 17.28
N VAL A 388 24.51 23.55 17.55
CA VAL A 388 25.11 23.44 18.88
C VAL A 388 25.67 24.75 19.40
N GLU A 389 25.39 25.87 18.73
CA GLU A 389 25.89 27.21 19.06
C GLU A 389 25.64 27.59 20.52
N GLN A 390 24.50 27.20 21.09
CA GLN A 390 24.16 27.48 22.47
C GLN A 390 25.07 26.80 23.51
N TRP A 391 25.82 25.75 23.14
CA TRP A 391 26.76 25.04 23.97
C TRP A 391 28.22 25.31 23.59
N LYS A 392 28.49 26.33 22.79
CA LYS A 392 29.85 26.72 22.38
C LYS A 392 30.77 26.88 23.60
N ASP A 393 32.02 26.48 23.47
CA ASP A 393 33.05 26.43 24.51
C ASP A 393 32.78 25.44 25.66
N LYS A 394 31.69 24.65 25.60
CA LYS A 394 31.42 23.57 26.56
C LYS A 394 32.21 22.30 26.22
N GLN A 395 32.50 21.49 27.25
CA GLN A 395 32.99 20.12 27.08
C GLN A 395 31.80 19.21 26.75
N ALA A 396 31.97 18.34 25.78
CA ALA A 396 30.95 17.42 25.33
C ALA A 396 31.55 16.03 25.00
N THR A 397 30.69 15.04 24.92
CA THR A 397 30.94 13.73 24.29
C THR A 397 29.78 13.39 23.34
N LEU A 398 30.07 12.59 22.34
CA LEU A 398 29.05 11.92 21.54
C LEU A 398 28.87 10.49 22.08
N GLU A 399 27.63 10.04 22.14
CA GLU A 399 27.30 8.66 22.52
C GLU A 399 26.39 8.06 21.46
N ILE A 400 26.85 7.02 20.79
CA ILE A 400 26.06 6.22 19.82
C ILE A 400 25.53 5.03 20.62
N ILE A 401 24.20 4.86 20.64
CA ILE A 401 23.54 3.82 21.42
C ILE A 401 22.71 2.91 20.55
N ASP A 402 22.69 1.66 20.93
CA ASP A 402 21.76 0.64 20.50
C ASP A 402 21.26 -0.12 21.72
N MET A 403 20.06 0.19 22.19
CA MET A 403 19.40 -0.36 23.36
C MET A 403 18.04 -0.99 23.03
N HIS A 404 17.78 -1.26 21.74
CA HIS A 404 16.57 -1.89 21.26
C HIS A 404 16.89 -3.27 20.66
N SER A 405 16.21 -4.31 21.10
CA SER A 405 16.48 -5.71 20.71
C SER A 405 15.36 -6.36 19.92
N ASP A 406 14.56 -5.58 19.22
CA ASP A 406 13.45 -6.02 18.38
C ASP A 406 13.60 -5.40 16.99
N GLY A 407 12.68 -5.63 16.08
CA GLY A 407 12.78 -5.19 14.67
C GLY A 407 13.29 -3.75 14.51
N TRP A 408 14.27 -3.53 13.62
CA TRP A 408 15.02 -2.29 13.46
C TRP A 408 15.84 -1.89 14.72
N GLY A 409 16.20 -2.85 15.55
CA GLY A 409 17.04 -2.65 16.73
C GLY A 409 18.51 -2.50 16.36
N HIS A 410 18.87 -1.57 15.47
CA HIS A 410 20.25 -1.25 15.09
C HIS A 410 20.37 0.17 14.58
N ILE A 411 21.58 0.69 14.54
CA ILE A 411 21.91 2.02 14.06
C ILE A 411 23.15 2.00 13.15
N ASN A 412 23.10 2.80 12.09
CA ASN A 412 24.21 3.07 11.19
C ASN A 412 24.60 4.53 11.33
N ILE A 413 25.86 4.83 11.68
CA ILE A 413 26.41 6.20 11.79
C ILE A 413 27.72 6.29 11.03
N ASP A 414 27.90 7.41 10.34
CA ASP A 414 29.15 7.68 9.65
C ASP A 414 29.45 9.19 9.59
N HIS A 415 30.68 9.51 9.29
CA HIS A 415 31.20 10.81 8.91
C HIS A 415 30.71 11.97 9.78
N ILE A 416 31.13 11.97 11.06
CA ILE A 416 30.82 13.05 12.00
C ILE A 416 31.68 14.28 11.67
N TYR A 417 31.01 15.42 11.40
CA TYR A 417 31.60 16.60 10.82
C TYR A 417 31.25 17.89 11.58
N PHE A 418 32.24 18.69 11.90
CA PHE A 418 32.08 19.93 12.64
C PHE A 418 32.29 21.15 11.71
N SER A 419 31.34 22.10 11.74
CA SER A 419 31.36 23.27 10.84
C SER A 419 30.58 24.44 11.45
N ASP A 420 30.74 25.64 10.86
CA ASP A 420 29.98 26.82 11.26
C ASP A 420 28.69 27.04 10.44
N ALA A 421 28.40 26.15 9.49
CA ALA A 421 27.15 26.06 8.74
C ALA A 421 26.66 24.61 8.71
N PRO A 422 25.35 24.36 8.64
CA PRO A 422 24.86 22.98 8.56
C PRO A 422 25.26 22.33 7.25
N VAL A 423 25.46 21.02 7.25
CA VAL A 423 25.42 20.22 6.03
C VAL A 423 23.95 20.15 5.61
N VAL A 424 23.65 20.64 4.41
CA VAL A 424 22.31 20.58 3.82
C VAL A 424 22.30 19.41 2.86
N ASP A 425 21.53 18.39 3.21
CA ASP A 425 21.28 17.27 2.31
C ASP A 425 20.02 17.54 1.50
N ASP A 426 20.21 18.11 0.32
CA ASP A 426 19.14 18.39 -0.63
C ASP A 426 19.09 17.34 -1.78
N ARG A 427 19.75 16.20 -1.58
CA ARG A 427 19.63 15.05 -2.49
C ARG A 427 18.21 14.53 -2.49
N ILE A 428 17.75 14.17 -3.65
CA ILE A 428 16.52 13.42 -3.83
C ILE A 428 16.92 11.95 -4.02
N GLU A 429 16.65 11.11 -3.02
CA GLU A 429 16.94 9.68 -3.09
C GLU A 429 16.08 8.98 -4.13
N GLY A 430 14.83 9.42 -4.29
CA GLY A 430 13.87 8.90 -5.26
C GLY A 430 12.79 9.91 -5.60
N LEU A 431 12.14 9.73 -6.72
CA LEU A 431 10.89 10.39 -7.06
C LEU A 431 9.76 9.45 -6.66
N TRP A 432 8.86 9.90 -5.82
CA TRP A 432 7.85 9.05 -5.21
C TRP A 432 6.49 9.21 -5.87
N ALA A 433 5.86 8.08 -6.21
CA ALA A 433 4.51 8.07 -6.75
C ALA A 433 3.47 8.47 -5.70
N ASP A 434 3.75 8.17 -4.44
CA ASP A 434 2.92 8.59 -3.30
C ASP A 434 3.84 8.91 -2.12
N MET A 435 3.60 10.04 -1.45
CA MET A 435 4.40 10.51 -0.32
C MET A 435 3.81 10.05 1.03
N GLY A 436 2.69 9.33 1.00
CA GLY A 436 2.07 8.75 2.18
C GLY A 436 2.74 7.44 2.61
N THR A 437 2.19 6.85 3.65
CA THR A 437 2.71 5.60 4.21
C THR A 437 2.07 4.35 3.63
N ASP A 438 0.92 4.47 2.95
CA ASP A 438 0.05 3.32 2.66
C ASP A 438 -0.32 3.23 1.17
N ASN A 439 0.67 3.20 0.28
CA ASN A 439 0.48 2.94 -1.14
C ASN A 439 1.68 2.18 -1.70
N TYR A 440 1.50 0.91 -2.00
CA TYR A 440 2.56 0.00 -2.38
C TYR A 440 2.18 -0.91 -3.54
N ALA A 441 3.20 -1.46 -4.23
CA ALA A 441 3.10 -2.48 -5.26
C ALA A 441 2.12 -2.14 -6.40
N GLY A 442 1.91 -0.84 -6.65
CA GLY A 442 0.90 -0.39 -7.60
C GLY A 442 1.19 -0.82 -9.03
N ARG A 443 0.11 -1.15 -9.73
CA ARG A 443 0.14 -1.55 -11.14
C ARG A 443 -0.91 -0.81 -11.95
N SER A 444 -0.70 -0.74 -13.25
CA SER A 444 -1.63 -0.11 -14.19
C SER A 444 -2.25 -1.13 -15.13
N PHE A 445 -3.45 -0.80 -15.67
CA PHE A 445 -4.16 -1.67 -16.58
C PHE A 445 -3.48 -1.75 -17.95
N GLU A 446 -3.30 -2.97 -18.43
CA GLU A 446 -2.92 -3.26 -19.81
C GLU A 446 -4.14 -3.37 -20.72
N ASN A 447 -3.91 -3.22 -22.04
CA ASN A 447 -4.93 -3.38 -23.06
C ASN A 447 -6.16 -2.47 -22.90
N MET A 448 -5.98 -1.24 -22.41
CA MET A 448 -7.06 -0.25 -22.24
C MET A 448 -7.92 -0.13 -23.51
N PRO A 449 -9.20 0.26 -23.38
CA PRO A 449 -10.07 0.49 -24.55
C PRO A 449 -9.42 1.43 -25.57
N GLU A 450 -9.56 1.17 -26.86
CA GLU A 450 -8.94 1.96 -27.93
C GLU A 450 -9.30 3.46 -27.90
N ASN A 451 -10.44 3.81 -27.35
CA ASN A 451 -10.90 5.19 -27.19
C ASN A 451 -10.52 5.80 -25.81
N ASP A 452 -9.87 5.05 -24.94
CA ASP A 452 -9.41 5.51 -23.63
C ASP A 452 -7.88 5.53 -23.57
N ASN A 453 -7.32 6.71 -23.70
CA ASN A 453 -5.87 6.91 -23.68
C ASN A 453 -5.31 7.08 -22.26
N ARG A 454 -6.12 6.92 -21.22
CA ARG A 454 -5.64 7.03 -19.83
C ARG A 454 -4.75 5.85 -19.48
N ARG A 455 -3.80 6.06 -18.59
CA ARG A 455 -3.12 4.98 -17.85
C ARG A 455 -3.70 4.97 -16.46
N ILE A 456 -4.45 3.95 -16.11
CA ILE A 456 -5.14 3.83 -14.83
C ILE A 456 -4.35 2.89 -13.93
N TRP A 457 -4.08 3.31 -12.72
CA TRP A 457 -3.21 2.66 -11.76
C TRP A 457 -3.90 2.52 -10.40
N MET A 458 -3.62 1.44 -9.68
CA MET A 458 -4.07 1.18 -8.32
C MET A 458 -2.91 0.55 -7.54
N GLY A 459 -2.81 0.87 -6.25
CA GLY A 459 -1.83 0.27 -5.35
C GLY A 459 -2.48 -0.49 -4.19
N TRP A 460 -1.71 -1.30 -3.51
CA TRP A 460 -2.11 -1.88 -2.22
C TRP A 460 -2.03 -0.81 -1.14
N MET A 461 -3.17 -0.53 -0.52
CA MET A 461 -3.30 0.48 0.52
C MET A 461 -2.91 -0.12 1.87
N ASN A 462 -1.63 -0.22 2.09
CA ASN A 462 -1.04 -0.70 3.35
C ASN A 462 0.48 -0.51 3.35
N ASN A 463 1.13 -0.89 4.47
CA ASN A 463 2.58 -0.85 4.65
C ASN A 463 3.05 -2.13 5.33
N TRP A 464 4.10 -2.74 4.82
CA TRP A 464 4.65 -3.99 5.37
C TRP A 464 5.07 -3.86 6.84
N SER A 465 5.42 -2.66 7.31
CA SER A 465 5.79 -2.42 8.71
C SER A 465 4.69 -2.79 9.72
N TYR A 466 3.40 -2.78 9.31
CA TYR A 466 2.27 -3.06 10.22
C TYR A 466 1.08 -3.76 9.56
N ALA A 467 1.18 -4.13 8.29
CA ALA A 467 0.06 -4.72 7.55
C ALA A 467 -0.54 -5.97 8.22
N GLY A 468 0.29 -6.78 8.87
CA GLY A 468 -0.12 -7.98 9.59
C GLY A 468 -0.92 -7.69 10.88
N ASP A 469 -0.85 -6.48 11.42
CA ASP A 469 -1.37 -6.11 12.73
C ASP A 469 -2.59 -5.19 12.70
N ILE A 470 -2.98 -4.67 11.52
CA ILE A 470 -4.12 -3.74 11.41
C ILE A 470 -5.37 -4.31 12.08
N PRO A 471 -6.21 -3.48 12.76
CA PRO A 471 -7.27 -3.94 13.66
C PRO A 471 -8.54 -4.39 12.92
N THR A 472 -8.40 -5.08 11.79
CA THR A 472 -9.49 -5.73 11.05
C THR A 472 -9.57 -7.20 11.41
N SER A 473 -10.75 -7.82 11.33
CA SER A 473 -10.97 -9.18 11.82
C SER A 473 -11.09 -10.24 10.74
N SER A 474 -12.07 -10.11 9.85
CA SER A 474 -12.38 -11.13 8.83
C SER A 474 -11.68 -10.89 7.49
N TRP A 475 -11.19 -9.71 7.26
CA TRP A 475 -10.52 -9.27 6.04
C TRP A 475 -9.28 -8.44 6.39
N ARG A 476 -8.32 -8.33 5.45
CA ARG A 476 -7.12 -7.53 5.65
C ARG A 476 -6.52 -7.11 4.31
N GLY A 477 -6.21 -5.81 4.19
CA GLY A 477 -5.77 -5.17 2.96
C GLY A 477 -6.92 -4.50 2.19
N ALA A 478 -6.59 -3.45 1.44
CA ALA A 478 -7.47 -2.72 0.54
C ALA A 478 -6.67 -2.23 -0.66
N MET A 479 -7.31 -1.89 -1.76
CA MET A 479 -6.69 -1.16 -2.86
C MET A 479 -6.94 0.33 -2.71
N THR A 480 -6.04 1.19 -3.22
CA THR A 480 -6.28 2.62 -3.39
C THR A 480 -7.43 2.85 -4.36
N ILE A 481 -8.01 4.06 -4.41
CA ILE A 481 -8.88 4.41 -5.53
C ILE A 481 -8.11 4.33 -6.85
N PRO A 482 -8.77 4.02 -7.97
CA PRO A 482 -8.15 4.08 -9.29
C PRO A 482 -7.75 5.52 -9.63
N ARG A 483 -6.51 5.68 -10.15
CA ARG A 483 -5.91 6.98 -10.48
C ARG A 483 -5.42 6.99 -11.91
N THR A 484 -5.60 8.10 -12.62
CA THR A 484 -4.92 8.34 -13.88
C THR A 484 -3.47 8.75 -13.63
N LEU A 485 -2.55 8.20 -14.44
CA LEU A 485 -1.15 8.59 -14.45
C LEU A 485 -0.85 9.45 -15.69
N GLU A 486 -0.34 10.65 -15.48
CA GLU A 486 0.06 11.60 -16.52
C GLU A 486 1.51 12.01 -16.32
N VAL A 487 2.22 12.27 -17.42
CA VAL A 487 3.52 12.96 -17.36
C VAL A 487 3.26 14.45 -17.62
N TYR A 488 3.80 15.30 -16.76
CA TYR A 488 3.81 16.73 -16.99
C TYR A 488 5.22 17.27 -16.81
N THR A 489 5.59 18.23 -17.67
CA THR A 489 6.91 18.84 -17.64
C THR A 489 6.79 20.26 -17.06
N ARG A 490 7.51 20.50 -15.97
CA ARG A 490 7.64 21.83 -15.35
C ARG A 490 9.12 22.19 -15.25
N ASP A 491 9.48 23.39 -15.70
CA ASP A 491 10.87 23.90 -15.70
C ASP A 491 11.87 22.95 -16.40
N GLY A 492 11.40 22.24 -17.45
CA GLY A 492 12.19 21.28 -18.21
C GLY A 492 12.36 19.90 -17.54
N ILE A 493 11.70 19.67 -16.42
CA ILE A 493 11.77 18.41 -15.67
C ILE A 493 10.44 17.66 -15.82
N PRO A 494 10.41 16.48 -16.47
CA PRO A 494 9.24 15.64 -16.54
C PRO A 494 8.95 14.99 -15.17
N ARG A 495 7.70 15.02 -14.74
CA ARG A 495 7.22 14.49 -13.46
C ARG A 495 5.97 13.65 -13.68
N LEU A 496 5.71 12.74 -12.76
CA LEU A 496 4.43 12.02 -12.68
C LEU A 496 3.40 12.89 -11.97
N LYS A 497 2.17 12.87 -12.49
CA LYS A 497 1.00 13.51 -11.91
C LYS A 497 -0.12 12.48 -11.83
N GLN A 498 -0.90 12.49 -10.76
CA GLN A 498 -1.98 11.54 -10.53
C GLN A 498 -3.30 12.26 -10.25
N GLN A 499 -4.39 11.72 -10.76
CA GLN A 499 -5.73 12.22 -10.45
C GLN A 499 -6.69 11.06 -10.23
N PRO A 500 -7.69 11.20 -9.34
CA PRO A 500 -8.78 10.24 -9.25
C PRO A 500 -9.47 10.10 -10.59
N ILE A 501 -9.96 8.91 -10.92
CA ILE A 501 -10.72 8.73 -12.16
C ILE A 501 -12.10 9.41 -12.07
N GLU A 502 -12.61 9.88 -13.21
CA GLU A 502 -13.90 10.58 -13.29
C GLU A 502 -15.09 9.72 -12.87
N GLU A 503 -14.98 8.39 -13.04
CA GLU A 503 -16.01 7.41 -12.71
C GLU A 503 -16.37 7.43 -11.21
N LEU A 504 -15.44 7.83 -10.34
CA LEU A 504 -15.67 8.00 -8.89
C LEU A 504 -16.75 9.05 -8.59
N LYS A 505 -16.98 10.01 -9.48
CA LYS A 505 -18.06 11.01 -9.32
C LYS A 505 -19.45 10.38 -9.32
N SER A 506 -19.59 9.16 -9.83
CA SER A 506 -20.85 8.38 -9.74
C SER A 506 -21.25 8.06 -8.30
N LEU A 507 -20.29 8.08 -7.37
CA LEU A 507 -20.49 7.84 -5.93
C LEU A 507 -20.98 9.09 -5.20
N ARG A 508 -20.87 10.29 -5.79
CA ARG A 508 -21.29 11.54 -5.14
C ARG A 508 -22.78 11.53 -4.84
N GLY A 509 -23.13 11.76 -3.59
CA GLY A 509 -24.48 12.06 -3.16
C GLY A 509 -24.86 13.53 -3.40
N GLU A 510 -25.76 14.07 -2.58
CA GLU A 510 -26.03 15.50 -2.59
C GLU A 510 -24.76 16.28 -2.16
N GLU A 511 -24.58 17.47 -2.76
CA GLU A 511 -23.50 18.37 -2.35
C GLU A 511 -23.83 18.96 -0.96
N ASN A 512 -23.08 18.52 0.03
CA ASN A 512 -23.31 18.89 1.43
C ASN A 512 -22.73 20.27 1.79
N MET A 513 -21.73 20.73 1.02
CA MET A 513 -21.14 22.07 1.14
C MET A 513 -20.73 22.57 -0.24
N ASN A 514 -21.01 23.84 -0.50
CA ASN A 514 -20.50 24.59 -1.67
C ASN A 514 -20.26 26.05 -1.24
N LEU A 515 -19.00 26.43 -1.13
CA LEU A 515 -18.60 27.80 -0.79
C LEU A 515 -17.67 28.34 -1.87
N SER A 516 -17.88 29.57 -2.29
CA SER A 516 -17.03 30.28 -3.24
C SER A 516 -16.68 31.65 -2.68
N VAL A 517 -15.40 32.03 -2.74
CA VAL A 517 -14.86 33.33 -2.29
C VAL A 517 -15.35 33.69 -0.87
N ALA A 518 -15.02 32.84 0.09
CA ALA A 518 -15.46 32.95 1.47
C ALA A 518 -14.27 33.20 2.43
N SER A 519 -14.57 33.68 3.63
CA SER A 519 -13.55 33.67 4.70
C SER A 519 -13.32 32.25 5.22
N PHE A 520 -12.15 31.99 5.78
CA PHE A 520 -11.89 30.68 6.39
C PHE A 520 -12.84 30.40 7.58
N ILE A 521 -13.28 31.44 8.28
CA ILE A 521 -14.26 31.31 9.37
C ILE A 521 -15.64 30.85 8.87
N ASP A 522 -16.06 31.24 7.65
CA ASP A 522 -17.31 30.79 7.05
C ASP A 522 -17.20 29.28 6.72
N PHE A 523 -16.04 28.84 6.25
CA PHE A 523 -15.75 27.41 6.01
C PHE A 523 -15.77 26.62 7.32
N GLU A 524 -15.07 27.10 8.37
CA GLU A 524 -15.08 26.48 9.70
C GLU A 524 -16.51 26.35 10.25
N ASN A 525 -17.32 27.43 10.17
CA ASN A 525 -18.72 27.40 10.60
C ASN A 525 -19.55 26.43 9.75
N GLY A 526 -19.30 26.33 8.47
CA GLY A 526 -19.95 25.35 7.59
C GLY A 526 -19.66 23.92 8.02
N LEU A 527 -18.39 23.61 8.27
CA LEU A 527 -17.95 22.28 8.73
C LEU A 527 -18.58 21.90 10.09
N ASN A 528 -18.68 22.85 11.04
CA ASN A 528 -19.26 22.59 12.35
C ASN A 528 -20.76 22.23 12.30
N ASN A 529 -21.45 22.53 11.21
CA ASN A 529 -22.85 22.19 10.97
C ASN A 529 -23.04 20.98 10.06
N LEU A 530 -21.94 20.43 9.53
CA LEU A 530 -21.95 19.30 8.62
C LEU A 530 -22.01 17.97 9.38
N VAL A 531 -22.89 17.08 8.95
CA VAL A 531 -23.00 15.72 9.50
C VAL A 531 -22.86 14.75 8.32
N LEU A 532 -21.87 13.89 8.38
CA LEU A 532 -21.56 12.88 7.38
C LEU A 532 -21.62 11.47 8.01
N PRO A 533 -22.84 10.94 8.21
CA PRO A 533 -23.06 9.72 8.99
C PRO A 533 -22.36 8.47 8.42
N ASN A 534 -22.06 8.49 7.14
CA ASN A 534 -21.38 7.38 6.47
C ASN A 534 -19.86 7.36 6.67
N GLN A 535 -19.27 8.43 7.19
CA GLN A 535 -17.81 8.57 7.37
C GLN A 535 -17.03 8.42 6.05
N SER A 536 -17.67 8.66 4.92
CA SER A 536 -17.11 8.52 3.58
C SER A 536 -17.52 9.72 2.76
N TYR A 537 -16.55 10.50 2.31
CA TYR A 537 -16.81 11.75 1.59
C TYR A 537 -15.65 12.13 0.69
N GLU A 538 -15.95 12.95 -0.28
CA GLU A 538 -15.02 13.66 -1.14
C GLU A 538 -15.02 15.14 -0.79
N MET A 539 -13.85 15.76 -0.75
CA MET A 539 -13.68 17.19 -0.49
C MET A 539 -12.73 17.80 -1.51
N GLU A 540 -13.21 18.79 -2.25
CA GLU A 540 -12.39 19.66 -3.09
C GLU A 540 -12.23 21.01 -2.40
N LEU A 541 -10.99 21.45 -2.19
CA LEU A 541 -10.67 22.66 -1.43
C LEU A 541 -9.56 23.45 -2.11
N GLU A 542 -9.85 24.70 -2.45
CA GLU A 542 -8.88 25.68 -2.94
C GLU A 542 -8.75 26.82 -1.94
N ILE A 543 -7.54 27.06 -1.44
CA ILE A 543 -7.24 28.03 -0.39
C ILE A 543 -6.19 29.00 -0.90
N ALA A 544 -6.54 30.28 -0.98
CA ALA A 544 -5.56 31.35 -1.19
C ALA A 544 -4.79 31.57 0.10
N VAL A 545 -3.47 31.47 0.04
CA VAL A 545 -2.56 31.58 1.19
C VAL A 545 -1.52 32.67 0.98
N SER A 546 -1.17 33.36 2.07
CA SER A 546 -0.05 34.28 2.16
C SER A 546 1.10 33.63 2.94
N SER A 547 2.30 34.22 2.92
CA SER A 547 3.51 33.64 3.51
C SER A 547 3.48 33.44 5.04
N SER A 548 2.44 33.90 5.72
CA SER A 548 2.29 33.73 7.17
C SER A 548 1.08 32.90 7.57
N ASP A 549 0.36 32.31 6.59
CA ASP A 549 -0.85 31.56 6.88
C ASP A 549 -0.53 30.16 7.38
N GLU A 550 -1.23 29.76 8.44
CA GLU A 550 -1.19 28.39 8.95
C GLU A 550 -2.61 27.95 9.33
N PHE A 551 -3.02 26.79 8.85
CA PHE A 551 -4.32 26.22 9.15
C PHE A 551 -4.26 24.71 9.34
N GLU A 552 -5.31 24.15 9.93
CA GLU A 552 -5.45 22.74 10.25
C GLU A 552 -6.85 22.24 9.89
N LEU A 553 -6.90 21.07 9.24
CA LEU A 553 -8.11 20.26 9.03
C LEU A 553 -8.06 19.06 9.96
N ASN A 554 -9.15 18.81 10.67
CA ASN A 554 -9.33 17.63 11.52
C ASN A 554 -10.41 16.75 10.90
N LEU A 555 -10.01 15.60 10.42
CA LEU A 555 -10.85 14.63 9.69
C LEU A 555 -11.18 13.45 10.59
N LEU A 556 -12.35 12.80 10.34
CA LEU A 556 -12.82 11.65 11.12
C LEU A 556 -12.72 11.93 12.63
N LYS A 557 -13.26 13.09 13.02
CA LYS A 557 -13.06 13.64 14.36
C LYS A 557 -14.09 13.12 15.36
N ARG A 558 -13.62 12.78 16.56
CA ARG A 558 -14.46 12.52 17.73
C ARG A 558 -13.75 13.00 19.00
N LEU A 559 -14.32 13.95 19.72
CA LEU A 559 -13.70 14.57 20.90
C LEU A 559 -12.28 15.10 20.58
N SER A 560 -11.26 14.52 21.20
CA SER A 560 -9.84 14.87 20.97
C SER A 560 -9.15 13.99 19.93
N LEU A 561 -9.84 12.98 19.39
CA LEU A 561 -9.29 12.08 18.37
C LEU A 561 -9.59 12.65 16.99
N SER A 562 -8.62 12.66 16.11
CA SER A 562 -8.74 13.04 14.70
C SER A 562 -7.49 12.69 13.91
N SER A 563 -7.63 12.53 12.61
CA SER A 563 -6.52 12.64 11.66
C SER A 563 -6.36 14.10 11.29
N ILE A 564 -5.14 14.61 11.36
CA ILE A 564 -4.88 16.05 11.17
C ILE A 564 -4.09 16.26 9.89
N ILE A 565 -4.56 17.19 9.07
CA ILE A 565 -3.80 17.77 7.96
C ILE A 565 -3.53 19.23 8.31
N ARG A 566 -2.27 19.62 8.42
CA ARG A 566 -1.85 21.00 8.71
C ARG A 566 -1.01 21.53 7.58
N TYR A 567 -1.23 22.79 7.21
CA TYR A 567 -0.37 23.49 6.26
C TYR A 567 0.23 24.74 6.90
N ASN A 568 1.54 24.90 6.72
CA ASN A 568 2.30 26.08 7.11
C ASN A 568 2.91 26.71 5.87
N SER A 569 2.42 27.89 5.48
CA SER A 569 2.82 28.55 4.24
C SER A 569 4.18 29.25 4.32
N GLU A 570 4.66 29.60 5.53
CA GLU A 570 6.02 30.16 5.70
C GLU A 570 7.09 29.13 5.40
N LYS A 571 6.84 27.87 5.79
CA LYS A 571 7.73 26.74 5.56
C LYS A 571 7.42 25.98 4.28
N GLU A 572 6.28 26.23 3.67
CA GLU A 572 5.73 25.44 2.56
C GLU A 572 5.65 23.93 2.90
N ILE A 573 5.20 23.63 4.13
CA ILE A 573 5.10 22.26 4.63
C ILE A 573 3.65 21.86 4.86
N LEU A 574 3.25 20.75 4.26
CA LEU A 574 2.03 20.01 4.57
C LEU A 574 2.37 18.89 5.57
N THR A 575 1.72 18.88 6.72
CA THR A 575 1.93 17.90 7.78
C THR A 575 0.71 17.00 7.92
N ILE A 576 0.92 15.68 7.95
CA ILE A 576 -0.09 14.68 8.29
C ILE A 576 0.23 14.15 9.69
N ASP A 577 -0.71 14.25 10.63
CA ASP A 577 -0.56 13.69 11.98
C ASP A 577 -1.68 12.67 12.25
N ARG A 578 -1.31 11.38 12.34
CA ARG A 578 -2.24 10.30 12.65
C ARG A 578 -2.02 9.68 14.04
N ARG A 579 -1.19 10.29 14.91
CA ARG A 579 -0.89 9.75 16.25
C ARG A 579 -2.12 9.59 17.13
N ASN A 580 -3.14 10.40 16.91
CA ASN A 580 -4.40 10.38 17.65
C ASN A 580 -5.61 10.12 16.73
N SER A 581 -5.45 9.34 15.67
CA SER A 581 -6.51 9.10 14.67
C SER A 581 -7.52 8.02 15.08
N GLY A 582 -7.37 7.40 16.25
CA GLY A 582 -8.22 6.32 16.75
C GLY A 582 -7.43 5.17 17.35
N PHE A 583 -7.62 3.96 16.81
CA PHE A 583 -6.83 2.78 17.19
C PHE A 583 -5.45 2.87 16.52
N THR A 584 -4.44 3.18 17.29
CA THR A 584 -3.06 3.40 16.79
C THR A 584 -2.02 2.57 17.54
N ASP A 585 -2.38 1.88 18.61
CA ASP A 585 -1.51 1.13 19.52
C ASP A 585 -1.30 -0.34 19.13
N PHE A 586 -1.88 -0.78 17.99
CA PHE A 586 -1.75 -2.15 17.51
C PHE A 586 -0.36 -2.45 16.96
N ASN A 587 0.40 -1.43 16.52
CA ASN A 587 1.78 -1.56 16.08
C ASN A 587 2.53 -0.24 16.31
N GLN A 588 3.78 -0.29 16.76
CA GLN A 588 4.58 0.89 17.10
C GLN A 588 4.96 1.75 15.88
N SER A 589 5.03 1.17 14.69
CA SER A 589 5.36 1.89 13.45
C SER A 589 4.13 2.59 12.82
N PHE A 590 2.92 2.38 13.37
CA PHE A 590 1.71 2.96 12.78
C PHE A 590 1.50 4.44 13.12
N PRO A 591 1.57 4.88 14.40
CA PRO A 591 1.38 6.30 14.72
C PRO A 591 2.56 7.15 14.23
N GLY A 592 2.28 8.28 13.58
CA GLY A 592 3.35 9.11 13.06
C GLY A 592 2.90 10.53 12.69
N VAL A 593 3.91 11.37 12.47
CA VAL A 593 3.77 12.71 11.87
C VAL A 593 4.66 12.71 10.63
N TYR A 594 4.09 13.10 9.51
CA TYR A 594 4.74 13.05 8.20
C TYR A 594 4.70 14.45 7.59
N GLU A 595 5.83 14.92 7.09
CA GLU A 595 5.99 16.25 6.54
C GLU A 595 6.39 16.18 5.07
N LEU A 596 5.76 17.02 4.25
CA LEU A 596 6.01 17.15 2.83
C LEU A 596 6.20 18.61 2.47
N SER A 597 7.18 18.89 1.60
CA SER A 597 7.32 20.21 0.99
C SER A 597 6.26 20.39 -0.09
N VAL A 598 5.41 21.40 0.07
CA VAL A 598 4.29 21.72 -0.83
C VAL A 598 4.24 23.21 -1.07
N SER A 599 4.61 23.66 -2.26
CA SER A 599 4.50 25.07 -2.65
C SER A 599 3.13 25.35 -3.27
N PRO A 600 2.42 26.42 -2.87
CA PRO A 600 1.19 26.84 -3.52
C PRO A 600 1.45 27.24 -4.98
N VAL A 601 0.48 26.98 -5.84
CA VAL A 601 0.54 27.42 -7.25
C VAL A 601 -0.21 28.76 -7.37
N ASP A 602 0.48 29.78 -7.84
CA ASP A 602 -0.08 31.15 -7.94
C ASP A 602 -0.72 31.65 -6.63
N GLY A 603 -0.15 31.27 -5.48
CA GLY A 603 -0.65 31.62 -4.16
C GLY A 603 -1.90 30.85 -3.71
N VAL A 604 -2.27 29.80 -4.42
CA VAL A 604 -3.41 28.92 -4.08
C VAL A 604 -2.90 27.51 -3.80
N LEU A 605 -3.28 26.98 -2.64
CA LEU A 605 -3.12 25.58 -2.30
C LEU A 605 -4.42 24.84 -2.65
N LYS A 606 -4.31 23.78 -3.44
CA LYS A 606 -5.43 22.92 -3.78
C LYS A 606 -5.28 21.57 -3.08
N LEU A 607 -6.35 21.13 -2.45
CA LEU A 607 -6.45 19.82 -1.79
C LEU A 607 -7.71 19.10 -2.29
N HIS A 608 -7.55 17.94 -2.90
CA HIS A 608 -8.65 17.06 -3.25
C HIS A 608 -8.53 15.79 -2.42
N LEU A 609 -9.49 15.54 -1.54
CA LEU A 609 -9.46 14.48 -0.55
C LEU A 609 -10.54 13.45 -0.81
N PHE A 610 -10.16 12.18 -0.69
CA PHE A 610 -11.05 11.04 -0.58
C PHE A 610 -10.91 10.43 0.79
N VAL A 611 -11.95 10.51 1.60
CA VAL A 611 -11.98 9.99 2.97
C VAL A 611 -12.93 8.81 3.04
N ASP A 612 -12.45 7.69 3.54
CA ASP A 612 -13.26 6.51 3.80
C ASP A 612 -13.10 6.06 5.25
N ARG A 613 -13.83 5.06 5.68
CA ARG A 613 -13.86 4.57 7.06
C ARG A 613 -12.50 4.22 7.65
N SER A 614 -11.55 3.82 6.80
CA SER A 614 -10.21 3.41 7.24
C SER A 614 -9.08 3.94 6.36
N SER A 615 -9.32 5.00 5.60
CA SER A 615 -8.29 5.60 4.73
C SER A 615 -8.56 7.07 4.42
N ILE A 616 -7.48 7.77 4.09
CA ILE A 616 -7.51 9.14 3.56
C ILE A 616 -6.51 9.20 2.41
N GLU A 617 -6.98 9.62 1.23
CA GLU A 617 -6.15 9.89 0.05
C GLU A 617 -6.24 11.37 -0.28
N VAL A 618 -5.10 12.04 -0.44
CA VAL A 618 -5.00 13.48 -0.68
C VAL A 618 -4.23 13.73 -1.97
N PHE A 619 -4.83 14.46 -2.87
CA PHE A 619 -4.23 14.93 -4.11
C PHE A 619 -3.98 16.41 -3.99
N VAL A 620 -2.72 16.81 -4.00
CA VAL A 620 -2.30 18.20 -3.79
C VAL A 620 -2.00 18.86 -5.12
N ASN A 621 -2.44 20.10 -5.32
CA ASN A 621 -2.17 20.90 -6.52
C ASN A 621 -2.47 20.14 -7.81
N ASP A 622 -3.73 19.65 -7.93
CA ASP A 622 -4.19 18.85 -9.04
C ASP A 622 -3.42 17.51 -9.21
N GLY A 623 -2.94 16.93 -8.10
CA GLY A 623 -2.29 15.61 -8.07
C GLY A 623 -0.80 15.60 -8.45
N VAL A 624 -0.14 16.76 -8.37
CA VAL A 624 1.32 16.87 -8.49
C VAL A 624 2.00 16.10 -7.35
N GLU A 625 1.44 16.19 -6.16
CA GLU A 625 1.80 15.36 -5.02
C GLU A 625 0.59 14.57 -4.55
N THR A 626 0.79 13.35 -4.12
CA THR A 626 -0.26 12.48 -3.57
C THR A 626 0.17 11.86 -2.25
N ILE A 627 -0.80 11.67 -1.36
CA ILE A 627 -0.55 11.17 -0.01
C ILE A 627 -1.66 10.18 0.34
N THR A 628 -1.31 8.96 0.59
CA THR A 628 -2.24 7.91 1.01
C THR A 628 -1.88 7.41 2.40
N PHE A 629 -2.85 7.38 3.31
CA PHE A 629 -2.62 6.83 4.63
C PHE A 629 -3.85 6.14 5.22
N ARG A 630 -3.59 5.02 5.91
CA ARG A 630 -4.60 4.30 6.68
C ARG A 630 -4.88 5.00 7.99
N VAL A 631 -6.14 4.90 8.41
CA VAL A 631 -6.62 5.35 9.72
C VAL A 631 -7.59 4.33 10.27
N PHE A 632 -7.71 4.23 11.60
CA PHE A 632 -8.65 3.31 12.25
C PHE A 632 -9.41 4.07 13.34
N PRO A 633 -10.36 4.93 12.93
CA PRO A 633 -11.07 5.80 13.86
C PRO A 633 -11.97 4.99 14.82
N VAL A 634 -12.23 5.55 15.99
CA VAL A 634 -13.25 4.97 16.89
C VAL A 634 -14.64 5.21 16.30
N ASP A 635 -15.64 4.47 16.80
CA ASP A 635 -17.02 4.62 16.35
C ASP A 635 -17.53 6.07 16.41
N GLN A 636 -18.40 6.44 15.47
CA GLN A 636 -19.05 7.75 15.37
C GLN A 636 -18.10 8.93 15.18
N THR A 637 -17.09 8.78 14.32
CA THR A 637 -16.18 9.85 13.89
C THR A 637 -16.69 10.56 12.63
N ASP A 638 -17.89 11.11 12.70
CA ASP A 638 -18.63 11.74 11.61
C ASP A 638 -18.41 13.25 11.48
N LEU A 639 -17.51 13.81 12.30
CA LEU A 639 -17.25 15.23 12.35
C LEU A 639 -15.98 15.61 11.58
N ILE A 640 -16.04 16.78 10.96
CA ILE A 640 -14.91 17.49 10.37
C ILE A 640 -14.82 18.85 11.06
N SER A 641 -13.62 19.35 11.28
CA SER A 641 -13.44 20.74 11.69
C SER A 641 -12.17 21.32 11.08
N ALA A 642 -12.15 22.62 10.92
CA ALA A 642 -10.97 23.36 10.51
C ALA A 642 -10.68 24.48 11.50
N LYS A 643 -9.46 24.98 11.52
CA LYS A 643 -9.08 26.19 12.27
C LYS A 643 -7.88 26.87 11.62
N VAL A 644 -7.83 28.17 11.72
CA VAL A 644 -6.62 28.96 11.43
C VAL A 644 -5.79 29.05 12.71
N THR A 645 -4.50 28.76 12.62
CA THR A 645 -3.55 28.91 13.72
C THR A 645 -2.71 30.17 13.58
N ASN A 646 -2.51 30.65 12.35
CA ASN A 646 -1.85 31.92 12.05
C ASN A 646 -2.35 32.52 10.72
N GLY A 647 -2.33 33.82 10.57
CA GLY A 647 -2.70 34.54 9.33
C GLY A 647 -4.21 34.65 9.07
N ASP A 648 -4.57 34.74 7.80
CA ASP A 648 -5.96 34.92 7.35
C ASP A 648 -6.17 34.30 5.95
N PRO A 649 -5.98 32.98 5.82
CA PRO A 649 -6.18 32.25 4.54
C PRO A 649 -7.64 32.45 4.07
N LYS A 650 -7.86 32.43 2.75
CA LYS A 650 -9.18 32.62 2.16
C LYS A 650 -9.60 31.38 1.36
N ILE A 651 -10.85 31.01 1.48
CA ILE A 651 -11.43 29.97 0.64
C ILE A 651 -11.72 30.54 -0.74
N VAL A 652 -11.09 30.01 -1.76
CA VAL A 652 -11.41 30.28 -3.17
C VAL A 652 -12.61 29.43 -3.57
N GLN A 653 -12.55 28.12 -3.27
CA GLN A 653 -13.63 27.14 -3.48
C GLN A 653 -13.54 26.04 -2.41
N ALA A 654 -14.70 25.60 -1.93
CA ALA A 654 -14.82 24.41 -1.10
C ALA A 654 -16.10 23.66 -1.46
N SER A 655 -15.98 22.40 -1.83
CA SER A 655 -17.10 21.50 -2.11
C SER A 655 -16.91 20.20 -1.35
N ILE A 656 -17.99 19.67 -0.77
CA ILE A 656 -17.99 18.39 -0.04
C ILE A 656 -19.20 17.58 -0.46
N TRP A 657 -18.97 16.32 -0.81
CA TRP A 657 -20.02 15.33 -1.12
C TRP A 657 -19.87 14.12 -0.22
N GLU A 658 -20.95 13.71 0.42
CA GLU A 658 -20.98 12.38 1.02
C GLU A 658 -20.96 11.34 -0.09
N LEU A 659 -20.05 10.35 0.01
CA LEU A 659 -19.95 9.30 -0.97
C LEU A 659 -20.87 8.12 -0.60
N GLN A 660 -21.57 7.62 -1.62
CA GLN A 660 -22.37 6.42 -1.49
C GLN A 660 -21.43 5.21 -1.43
N GLY A 661 -21.74 4.25 -0.56
CA GLY A 661 -21.02 3.00 -0.55
C GLY A 661 -21.28 2.22 -1.83
N ILE A 662 -20.26 1.54 -2.34
CA ILE A 662 -20.45 0.46 -3.27
C ILE A 662 -21.23 -0.60 -2.49
N SER A 663 -22.55 -0.62 -2.64
CA SER A 663 -23.27 -1.84 -2.34
C SER A 663 -22.70 -2.84 -3.34
N ASN A 664 -22.08 -3.92 -2.88
CA ASN A 664 -21.95 -5.09 -3.72
C ASN A 664 -23.34 -5.28 -4.33
N LEU A 665 -23.50 -4.90 -5.60
CA LEU A 665 -24.61 -5.31 -6.41
C LEU A 665 -24.45 -6.84 -6.49
N ILE A 666 -24.89 -7.51 -5.46
CA ILE A 666 -25.45 -8.83 -5.66
C ILE A 666 -26.55 -8.53 -6.67
N LEU A 667 -26.23 -8.74 -7.95
CA LEU A 667 -27.25 -8.86 -8.98
C LEU A 667 -28.35 -9.67 -8.32
N ASN A 668 -29.56 -9.11 -8.24
CA ASN A 668 -30.75 -9.80 -7.83
C ASN A 668 -30.92 -11.10 -8.64
N THR A 669 -30.13 -12.10 -8.40
CA THR A 669 -30.66 -13.44 -8.22
C THR A 669 -31.57 -13.26 -7.01
N PRO A 670 -32.89 -13.49 -7.12
CA PRO A 670 -33.77 -13.34 -5.98
C PRO A 670 -33.06 -14.03 -4.83
N GLU A 671 -32.74 -13.27 -3.77
CA GLU A 671 -32.16 -13.84 -2.56
C GLU A 671 -32.98 -15.10 -2.26
N ALA A 672 -32.40 -16.25 -2.56
CA ALA A 672 -32.77 -17.41 -1.82
C ALA A 672 -32.42 -17.00 -0.40
N GLU A 673 -33.42 -16.56 0.39
CA GLU A 673 -33.27 -16.38 1.83
C GLU A 673 -32.42 -17.56 2.28
N THR A 674 -31.15 -17.33 2.67
CA THR A 674 -30.33 -18.38 3.25
C THR A 674 -31.00 -18.69 4.58
N MET A 675 -32.04 -19.48 4.49
CA MET A 675 -32.76 -19.94 5.67
C MET A 675 -31.76 -20.74 6.47
N SER A 676 -31.52 -20.32 7.69
CA SER A 676 -30.56 -20.95 8.57
C SER A 676 -30.96 -22.40 8.82
N MET A 677 -30.34 -23.32 8.09
CA MET A 677 -30.42 -24.73 8.37
C MET A 677 -29.63 -25.05 9.63
N ARG A 678 -30.23 -25.73 10.56
CA ARG A 678 -29.54 -26.27 11.75
C ARG A 678 -29.49 -27.80 11.68
N ILE A 679 -28.36 -28.33 12.13
CA ILE A 679 -28.11 -29.78 12.21
C ILE A 679 -28.22 -30.19 13.66
N SER A 680 -29.05 -31.20 13.97
CA SER A 680 -29.22 -31.69 15.32
C SER A 680 -29.28 -33.23 15.37
N PRO A 681 -28.43 -33.87 16.18
CA PRO A 681 -27.32 -33.31 16.93
C PRO A 681 -26.18 -32.83 16.05
N ASN A 682 -25.36 -31.91 16.54
CA ASN A 682 -24.08 -31.51 15.97
C ASN A 682 -23.14 -31.19 17.14
N PRO A 683 -22.07 -31.94 17.41
CA PRO A 683 -21.44 -32.98 16.55
C PRO A 683 -22.25 -34.27 16.37
N VAL A 684 -21.94 -34.97 15.25
CA VAL A 684 -22.54 -36.24 14.85
C VAL A 684 -21.48 -37.37 14.92
N SER A 685 -21.78 -38.51 15.50
CA SER A 685 -20.90 -39.69 15.45
C SER A 685 -21.06 -40.43 14.12
N PRO A 686 -20.01 -41.09 13.57
CA PRO A 686 -20.11 -41.86 12.33
C PRO A 686 -21.23 -42.90 12.41
N GLY A 687 -22.19 -42.79 11.51
CA GLY A 687 -23.35 -43.72 11.44
C GLY A 687 -24.54 -43.34 12.33
N GLU A 688 -24.43 -42.33 13.18
CA GLU A 688 -25.57 -41.73 13.84
C GLU A 688 -26.45 -40.94 12.88
N GLN A 689 -27.75 -40.85 13.21
CA GLN A 689 -28.69 -40.02 12.45
C GLN A 689 -28.79 -38.61 13.02
N PHE A 690 -28.92 -37.65 12.15
CA PHE A 690 -29.15 -36.24 12.49
C PHE A 690 -30.33 -35.71 11.67
N LYS A 691 -30.94 -34.64 12.15
CA LYS A 691 -32.04 -33.95 11.46
C LYS A 691 -31.61 -32.59 11.00
N LEU A 692 -32.18 -32.17 9.87
CA LEU A 692 -32.07 -30.82 9.34
C LEU A 692 -33.28 -30.00 9.86
N LEU A 693 -33.01 -28.98 10.61
CA LEU A 693 -34.07 -28.08 11.16
C LEU A 693 -34.03 -26.77 10.33
N GLY A 694 -35.20 -26.31 9.90
CA GLY A 694 -35.34 -25.08 9.14
C GLY A 694 -35.34 -25.27 7.60
N VAL A 695 -35.15 -26.47 7.08
CA VAL A 695 -35.28 -26.76 5.64
C VAL A 695 -36.76 -26.79 5.26
N ARG A 696 -37.15 -26.05 4.23
CA ARG A 696 -38.54 -26.03 3.70
C ARG A 696 -38.56 -26.72 2.34
N GLY A 697 -39.59 -27.51 2.10
CA GLY A 697 -39.75 -28.24 0.81
C GLY A 697 -39.06 -29.63 0.81
N ASN A 698 -39.23 -30.34 -0.29
CA ASN A 698 -38.61 -31.65 -0.48
C ASN A 698 -37.14 -31.48 -0.84
N ILE A 699 -36.27 -32.27 -0.25
CA ILE A 699 -34.83 -32.26 -0.49
C ILE A 699 -34.54 -32.97 -1.81
N ASP A 700 -33.94 -32.25 -2.76
CA ASP A 700 -33.54 -32.78 -4.06
C ASP A 700 -32.10 -33.33 -4.03
N SER A 701 -31.21 -32.68 -3.29
CA SER A 701 -29.83 -33.16 -3.15
C SER A 701 -29.22 -32.79 -1.81
N ILE A 702 -28.28 -33.63 -1.36
CA ILE A 702 -27.46 -33.42 -0.18
C ILE A 702 -26.01 -33.69 -0.60
N GLN A 703 -25.16 -32.73 -0.34
CA GLN A 703 -23.72 -32.81 -0.68
C GLN A 703 -22.89 -32.46 0.55
N LEU A 704 -21.76 -33.12 0.69
CA LEU A 704 -20.82 -32.87 1.77
C LEU A 704 -19.45 -32.48 1.17
N PHE A 705 -18.87 -31.43 1.71
CA PHE A 705 -17.57 -30.93 1.30
C PHE A 705 -16.62 -30.89 2.50
N ASP A 706 -15.34 -31.15 2.28
CA ASP A 706 -14.32 -30.80 3.27
C ASP A 706 -14.17 -29.28 3.36
N MET A 707 -13.44 -28.79 4.35
CA MET A 707 -13.24 -27.34 4.55
C MET A 707 -12.36 -26.71 3.45
N GLY A 708 -11.74 -27.51 2.57
CA GLY A 708 -11.04 -27.08 1.36
C GLY A 708 -11.94 -27.00 0.13
N GLY A 709 -13.25 -27.23 0.27
CA GLY A 709 -14.23 -27.17 -0.85
C GLY A 709 -14.29 -28.43 -1.71
N ARG A 710 -13.55 -29.47 -1.40
CA ARG A 710 -13.58 -30.72 -2.14
C ARG A 710 -14.80 -31.55 -1.75
N GLN A 711 -15.62 -31.95 -2.73
CA GLN A 711 -16.78 -32.79 -2.48
C GLN A 711 -16.36 -34.21 -2.01
N MET A 712 -16.95 -34.64 -0.91
CA MET A 712 -16.67 -35.96 -0.30
C MET A 712 -17.49 -37.05 -0.96
N SER A 713 -17.05 -37.51 -2.14
CA SER A 713 -17.72 -38.55 -2.92
C SER A 713 -17.74 -39.92 -2.20
N SER A 714 -16.86 -40.14 -1.23
CA SER A 714 -16.84 -41.36 -0.39
C SER A 714 -17.93 -41.38 0.70
N ALA A 715 -18.52 -40.21 1.00
CA ALA A 715 -19.59 -40.12 1.99
C ALA A 715 -20.86 -40.75 1.46
N LYS A 716 -21.35 -41.79 2.14
CA LYS A 716 -22.66 -42.39 1.84
C LYS A 716 -23.70 -41.72 2.73
N MET A 717 -24.55 -40.91 2.12
CA MET A 717 -25.66 -40.22 2.81
C MET A 717 -26.97 -40.93 2.42
N SER A 718 -27.80 -41.21 3.43
CA SER A 718 -29.15 -41.76 3.25
C SER A 718 -30.14 -40.91 4.02
N LEU A 719 -31.24 -40.55 3.37
CA LEU A 719 -32.38 -39.88 4.00
C LEU A 719 -33.42 -40.95 4.40
N GLU A 720 -33.64 -41.13 5.67
CA GLU A 720 -34.62 -42.06 6.23
C GLU A 720 -35.51 -41.36 7.27
N ASN A 721 -36.78 -41.27 7.03
CA ASN A 721 -37.77 -40.67 7.96
C ASN A 721 -37.36 -39.29 8.50
N ASP A 722 -37.03 -38.36 7.59
CA ASP A 722 -36.54 -36.98 7.89
C ASP A 722 -35.24 -36.91 8.68
N SER A 723 -34.46 -38.01 8.66
CA SER A 723 -33.15 -38.07 9.30
C SER A 723 -32.10 -38.48 8.29
N ILE A 724 -30.90 -37.93 8.40
CA ILE A 724 -29.75 -38.19 7.53
C ILE A 724 -28.68 -38.92 8.33
N ALA A 725 -28.14 -39.99 7.75
CA ALA A 725 -26.96 -40.66 8.28
C ALA A 725 -25.77 -40.49 7.31
N ILE A 726 -24.59 -40.18 7.85
CA ILE A 726 -23.35 -40.10 7.09
C ILE A 726 -22.44 -41.23 7.50
N ARG A 727 -21.91 -41.98 6.50
CA ARG A 727 -21.00 -43.12 6.70
C ARG A 727 -19.81 -43.03 5.72
N GLY A 728 -18.69 -43.58 6.10
CA GLY A 728 -17.50 -43.68 5.24
C GLY A 728 -16.71 -42.40 5.15
N ILE A 729 -16.74 -41.60 6.23
CA ILE A 729 -16.00 -40.35 6.35
C ILE A 729 -15.19 -40.33 7.64
N GLU A 730 -14.07 -39.69 7.65
CA GLU A 730 -13.21 -39.48 8.83
C GLU A 730 -13.77 -38.42 9.77
N SER A 731 -13.30 -38.40 11.03
CA SER A 731 -13.62 -37.37 11.98
C SER A 731 -13.08 -36.03 11.50
N GLY A 732 -13.89 -34.96 11.53
CA GLY A 732 -13.50 -33.66 11.03
C GLY A 732 -14.68 -32.69 10.93
N LEU A 733 -14.35 -31.44 10.58
CA LEU A 733 -15.32 -30.39 10.27
C LEU A 733 -15.61 -30.41 8.77
N TYR A 734 -16.89 -30.40 8.40
CA TYR A 734 -17.34 -30.46 7.02
C TYR A 734 -18.42 -29.41 6.75
N LEU A 735 -18.64 -29.07 5.48
CA LEU A 735 -19.74 -28.23 5.02
C LEU A 735 -20.82 -29.12 4.40
N LEU A 736 -22.02 -29.13 4.96
CA LEU A 736 -23.18 -29.82 4.41
C LEU A 736 -24.01 -28.83 3.59
N MET A 737 -24.22 -29.14 2.32
CA MET A 737 -25.10 -28.41 1.42
C MET A 737 -26.34 -29.24 1.11
N VAL A 738 -27.50 -28.61 1.20
CA VAL A 738 -28.80 -29.23 0.94
C VAL A 738 -29.55 -28.35 -0.06
N SER A 739 -30.02 -28.95 -1.15
CA SER A 739 -30.80 -28.27 -2.17
C SER A 739 -32.22 -28.81 -2.19
N THR A 740 -33.21 -27.92 -2.32
CA THR A 740 -34.61 -28.19 -2.62
C THR A 740 -34.94 -27.60 -4.00
N LEU A 741 -36.15 -27.80 -4.48
CA LEU A 741 -36.58 -27.28 -5.79
C LEU A 741 -36.41 -25.75 -5.91
N ASN A 742 -36.50 -25.01 -4.79
CA ASN A 742 -36.52 -23.55 -4.79
C ASN A 742 -35.41 -22.91 -3.91
N ASP A 743 -34.74 -23.70 -3.04
CA ASP A 743 -33.85 -23.15 -2.02
C ASP A 743 -32.57 -23.97 -1.89
N HIS A 744 -31.45 -23.30 -1.49
CA HIS A 744 -30.19 -23.91 -1.14
C HIS A 744 -29.83 -23.56 0.29
N TYR A 745 -29.44 -24.57 1.07
CA TYR A 745 -29.06 -24.45 2.47
C TYR A 745 -27.62 -24.92 2.69
N LYS A 746 -26.90 -24.28 3.56
CA LYS A 746 -25.55 -24.71 3.97
C LYS A 746 -25.37 -24.64 5.48
N SER A 747 -24.69 -25.57 6.06
CA SER A 747 -24.37 -25.57 7.51
C SER A 747 -23.11 -26.40 7.77
N LYS A 748 -22.32 -25.96 8.76
CA LYS A 748 -21.15 -26.72 9.22
C LYS A 748 -21.59 -27.92 10.05
N ILE A 749 -21.02 -29.10 9.80
CA ILE A 749 -21.24 -30.31 10.54
C ILE A 749 -19.90 -30.86 11.06
N LEU A 750 -19.85 -31.12 12.37
CA LEU A 750 -18.69 -31.77 13.00
C LEU A 750 -18.97 -33.26 13.15
N ILE A 751 -18.16 -34.09 12.49
CA ILE A 751 -18.19 -35.54 12.59
C ILE A 751 -17.10 -35.97 13.57
N LYS A 752 -17.48 -36.73 14.61
CA LYS A 752 -16.58 -37.21 15.68
C LYS A 752 -15.79 -38.42 15.27
#